data_b2bbc9cc8cc3c253889816096c3c9878
#
_entry.id   b2bbc9cc8cc3c253889816096c3c9878
#
_cell.length_a   1.000
_cell.length_b   1.000
_cell.length_c   1.000
_cell.angle_alpha   90.00
_cell.angle_beta   90.00
_cell.angle_gamma   90.00
#
_symmetry.space_group_name_H-M   'P 1'
#
loop_
_entity.id
_entity.type
_entity.pdbx_description
1 polymer ?
#
loop_
_entity_poly.entity_id
_entity_poly.type
_entity_poly.pdbx_seq_one_letter_code
_entity_poly.pdbx_strand_id
1 'polypeptide(L)'
;MKFLNFKIPHSLSLLSPRRTYSFSSQKTQLNKHPLPHKTFFQSNTKDSLISHLCDQKRLREAVQLLSQIDQPPSASIYSNLIQLCVQHRALEEGKKVHAHTKASGFVPGVFICNRFLDMYVKCGSLRDAQKVFDEMRERDLCSWNTMISGYAKVGKLDEARNLFDEMPERDNFSWTAMISGYVHHARPKEALELYIMMLRHENSKSNKFTVTSALAASAAILNLRMGKEIHGNIVRIGLDSDEVVWSALSDMYGKCGSIEEARHIFDKMVDKDVVSWTAMIDKYFEDGRREKGFDLFSEFMRSGIRPNDFTFAGVLNACADHAAEDLGKQVHGYMTRIGFDPFSFAASALVHMYSKCGNIEDAKRVFKGMPQPDLVSWTSLIAGYAQNGQPNEALKLFELLLKSGTQPDHITFVGVLSACTHAGLVDKGLEYFHSIKEKHGLKHTADHYACIIDLLARAGRFGEAENIIDKMPMKPDKFLWASLLGGCRIHRNLELAKRAAEALFEIEPENPATYVTLANIYATAGMWGEVAKVRKAMDDKGVVKKPGLSWIEIKREKHEFLVGDKSHPKSHDIHNFLGELSKQMKEKGYVPDTNFVLHDVEEEQKEQNLSYHSEKLAVAFGIISTPPGTTIRVFKNLRTCVDCHTAIKFISKIVQRKIIVRDSNRFHYFEDGSCSCGDYW
;
A
#
# COMPACT_ATOMS: atom_id res chain seq x y z
N MET A 1 -25.56 15.15 -15.43
CA MET A 1 -24.26 15.81 -15.24
C MET A 1 -24.47 17.15 -14.56
N LYS A 2 -24.29 17.19 -13.24
CA LYS A 2 -24.46 18.42 -12.46
C LYS A 2 -23.06 18.93 -12.09
N PHE A 3 -22.79 20.15 -12.50
CA PHE A 3 -21.58 20.89 -12.20
C PHE A 3 -21.31 20.91 -10.70
N LEU A 4 -20.10 20.52 -10.27
CA LEU A 4 -19.56 20.77 -8.94
C LEU A 4 -19.19 22.27 -8.82
N ASN A 5 -20.20 23.12 -8.78
CA ASN A 5 -20.05 24.49 -8.33
C ASN A 5 -20.13 24.48 -6.80
N PHE A 6 -18.99 24.48 -6.13
CA PHE A 6 -18.88 24.73 -4.71
C PHE A 6 -19.27 26.19 -4.43
N LYS A 7 -20.55 26.46 -4.20
CA LYS A 7 -20.99 27.68 -3.52
C LYS A 7 -20.81 27.47 -2.02
N ILE A 8 -19.81 28.10 -1.46
CA ILE A 8 -19.60 28.24 -0.03
C ILE A 8 -20.59 29.25 0.51
N PRO A 9 -21.31 28.98 1.62
CA PRO A 9 -22.01 30.05 2.33
C PRO A 9 -20.97 30.98 2.95
N HIS A 10 -21.02 32.25 2.55
CA HIS A 10 -20.32 33.33 3.23
C HIS A 10 -21.01 33.55 4.59
N SER A 11 -20.49 32.99 5.64
CA SER A 11 -20.60 33.52 7.01
C SER A 11 -19.89 32.60 7.99
N LEU A 12 -18.65 32.92 8.33
CA LEU A 12 -18.05 32.65 9.62
C LEU A 12 -16.77 33.49 9.74
N SER A 13 -17.02 34.75 10.08
CA SER A 13 -16.01 35.63 10.64
C SER A 13 -15.92 35.36 12.14
N LEU A 14 -14.69 35.20 12.61
CA LEU A 14 -14.22 35.49 13.97
C LEU A 14 -14.98 34.84 15.14
N LEU A 15 -14.32 33.87 15.78
CA LEU A 15 -14.17 33.83 17.25
C LEU A 15 -13.29 32.64 17.66
N SER A 16 -12.04 32.91 18.03
CA SER A 16 -11.38 32.10 19.05
C SER A 16 -11.92 32.55 20.42
N PRO A 17 -12.09 31.67 21.41
CA PRO A 17 -10.99 31.48 22.33
C PRO A 17 -10.88 30.04 22.92
N ARG A 18 -9.66 29.75 23.31
CA ARG A 18 -9.27 28.64 24.19
C ARG A 18 -10.21 28.54 25.40
N ARG A 19 -10.86 27.41 25.61
CA ARG A 19 -11.45 27.05 26.90
C ARG A 19 -10.52 26.10 27.63
N THR A 20 -9.80 26.65 28.56
CA THR A 20 -9.22 25.95 29.70
C THR A 20 -10.36 25.56 30.66
N TYR A 21 -10.51 24.27 30.92
CA TYR A 21 -11.40 23.82 32.01
C TYR A 21 -10.62 23.95 33.32
N SER A 22 -11.03 24.94 34.13
CA SER A 22 -10.65 25.03 35.54
C SER A 22 -11.69 24.28 36.35
N PHE A 23 -11.26 23.26 37.08
CA PHE A 23 -12.08 22.66 38.14
C PHE A 23 -12.16 23.64 39.31
N SER A 24 -13.33 24.16 39.61
CA SER A 24 -13.63 24.90 40.82
C SER A 24 -13.81 23.94 41.98
N SER A 25 -12.93 24.04 42.95
CA SER A 25 -13.07 23.42 44.27
C SER A 25 -14.13 24.12 45.07
N GLN A 26 -15.26 23.50 45.32
CA GLN A 26 -16.18 23.92 46.37
C GLN A 26 -15.59 23.52 47.73
N LYS A 27 -15.24 24.53 48.53
CA LYS A 27 -14.96 24.39 49.96
C LYS A 27 -16.30 24.19 50.71
N THR A 28 -16.51 22.98 51.21
CA THR A 28 -17.48 22.73 52.27
C THR A 28 -16.78 22.89 53.62
N GLN A 29 -17.24 23.87 54.37
CA GLN A 29 -16.87 24.04 55.78
C GLN A 29 -17.36 22.86 56.59
N LEU A 30 -16.50 22.18 57.30
CA LEU A 30 -16.84 21.21 58.33
C LEU A 30 -16.42 21.73 59.69
N ASN A 31 -17.43 21.82 60.54
CA ASN A 31 -17.34 22.19 61.93
C ASN A 31 -16.37 21.32 62.74
N LYS A 32 -15.64 22.02 63.62
CA LYS A 32 -14.81 21.43 64.66
C LYS A 32 -15.70 20.86 65.77
N HIS A 33 -15.53 19.57 66.09
CA HIS A 33 -15.77 19.02 67.43
C HIS A 33 -14.60 18.13 67.86
N PRO A 34 -14.31 18.02 69.13
CA PRO A 34 -12.97 17.68 69.64
C PRO A 34 -12.72 16.19 69.83
N LEU A 35 -11.43 15.84 69.82
CA LEU A 35 -10.83 14.53 70.01
C LEU A 35 -11.26 13.83 71.32
N PRO A 36 -11.31 12.50 71.32
CA PRO A 36 -10.84 11.72 72.45
C PRO A 36 -9.61 10.84 72.16
N HIS A 37 -8.74 10.97 73.07
CA HIS A 37 -7.66 10.09 73.58
C HIS A 37 -7.11 8.93 72.77
N LYS A 38 -5.78 8.98 72.71
CA LYS A 38 -4.79 7.98 72.38
C LYS A 38 -5.10 6.57 72.87
N THR A 39 -5.03 5.61 71.93
CA THR A 39 -4.60 4.26 72.26
C THR A 39 -3.53 3.80 71.29
N PHE A 40 -2.47 3.31 71.82
CA PHE A 40 -1.26 2.82 71.23
C PHE A 40 -1.50 1.78 70.12
N PHE A 41 -0.95 2.05 68.90
CA PHE A 41 -0.47 1.00 68.01
C PHE A 41 0.83 1.47 67.34
N GLN A 42 1.97 1.10 67.96
CA GLN A 42 3.27 1.14 67.35
C GLN A 42 3.43 -0.09 66.45
N SER A 43 3.07 0.03 65.15
CA SER A 43 3.58 -0.86 64.08
C SER A 43 3.33 -0.38 62.64
N ASN A 44 2.98 0.90 62.38
CA ASN A 44 2.57 1.30 61.02
C ASN A 44 3.31 2.56 60.44
N THR A 45 4.45 2.95 60.92
CA THR A 45 5.14 4.11 60.36
C THR A 45 5.78 3.81 58.98
N LYS A 46 6.34 2.61 58.77
CA LYS A 46 6.96 2.24 57.50
C LYS A 46 5.93 1.89 56.42
N ASP A 47 4.86 1.19 56.74
CA ASP A 47 3.76 0.86 55.83
C ASP A 47 3.05 2.10 55.32
N SER A 48 2.79 3.07 56.21
CA SER A 48 2.23 4.36 55.84
C SER A 48 3.17 5.17 54.95
N LEU A 49 4.48 5.08 55.19
CA LEU A 49 5.48 5.76 54.38
C LEU A 49 5.62 5.15 52.98
N ILE A 50 5.59 3.82 52.85
CA ILE A 50 5.57 3.14 51.55
C ILE A 50 4.30 3.54 50.75
N SER A 51 3.14 3.53 51.42
CA SER A 51 1.90 3.94 50.78
C SER A 51 2.00 5.40 50.24
N HIS A 52 2.53 6.29 51.06
CA HIS A 52 2.73 7.68 50.67
C HIS A 52 3.73 7.84 49.49
N LEU A 53 4.83 7.07 49.48
CA LEU A 53 5.78 7.04 48.35
C LEU A 53 5.14 6.46 47.10
N CYS A 54 4.24 5.48 47.23
CA CYS A 54 3.45 4.96 46.12
C CYS A 54 2.52 6.02 45.53
N ASP A 55 1.84 6.81 46.37
CA ASP A 55 0.97 7.91 45.92
C ASP A 55 1.77 9.02 45.20
N GLN A 56 3.00 9.25 45.63
CA GLN A 56 3.95 10.17 44.96
C GLN A 56 4.63 9.56 43.71
N LYS A 57 4.36 8.32 43.33
CA LYS A 57 4.99 7.60 42.22
C LYS A 57 6.51 7.42 42.33
N ARG A 58 7.06 7.43 43.56
CA ARG A 58 8.50 7.28 43.86
C ARG A 58 8.85 5.80 44.05
N LEU A 59 8.74 5.00 43.00
CA LEU A 59 8.87 3.54 43.02
C LEU A 59 10.17 3.05 43.65
N ARG A 60 11.32 3.61 43.21
CA ARG A 60 12.64 3.14 43.66
C ARG A 60 12.81 3.26 45.17
N GLU A 61 12.39 4.39 45.73
CA GLU A 61 12.47 4.67 47.16
C GLU A 61 11.49 3.77 47.96
N ALA A 62 10.30 3.57 47.42
CA ALA A 62 9.33 2.65 48.04
C ALA A 62 9.84 1.21 48.10
N VAL A 63 10.50 0.73 47.01
CA VAL A 63 11.11 -0.61 46.97
C VAL A 63 12.34 -0.70 47.86
N GLN A 64 13.14 0.38 47.96
CA GLN A 64 14.28 0.41 48.89
C GLN A 64 13.82 0.39 50.33
N LEU A 65 12.75 1.08 50.67
CA LEU A 65 12.19 1.04 52.03
C LEU A 65 11.57 -0.33 52.32
N LEU A 66 10.92 -0.96 51.34
CA LEU A 66 10.38 -2.32 51.47
C LEU A 66 11.50 -3.33 51.87
N SER A 67 12.69 -3.22 51.27
CA SER A 67 13.82 -4.12 51.58
C SER A 67 14.36 -3.99 53.02
N GLN A 68 13.92 -2.97 53.75
CA GLN A 68 14.32 -2.71 55.17
C GLN A 68 13.27 -3.19 56.17
N ILE A 69 12.25 -3.94 55.72
CA ILE A 69 11.16 -4.40 56.53
C ILE A 69 11.26 -5.93 56.61
N ASP A 70 11.45 -6.47 57.82
CA ASP A 70 11.57 -7.91 58.05
C ASP A 70 10.23 -8.63 58.15
N GLN A 71 9.14 -7.91 58.52
CA GLN A 71 7.81 -8.45 58.59
C GLN A 71 7.00 -8.13 57.33
N PRO A 72 6.17 -9.03 56.82
CA PRO A 72 5.41 -8.78 55.59
C PRO A 72 4.43 -7.62 55.78
N PRO A 73 4.47 -6.58 54.92
CA PRO A 73 3.46 -5.53 54.90
C PRO A 73 2.11 -6.08 54.44
N SER A 74 1.07 -5.25 54.51
CA SER A 74 -0.28 -5.62 54.05
C SER A 74 -0.33 -5.98 52.57
N ALA A 75 -1.25 -6.83 52.16
CA ALA A 75 -1.48 -7.18 50.73
C ALA A 75 -1.77 -5.95 49.84
N SER A 76 -2.37 -4.91 50.40
CA SER A 76 -2.64 -3.64 49.69
C SER A 76 -1.34 -2.94 49.31
N ILE A 77 -0.32 -2.93 50.14
CA ILE A 77 0.98 -2.32 49.84
C ILE A 77 1.68 -3.06 48.71
N TYR A 78 1.70 -4.41 48.77
CA TYR A 78 2.22 -5.20 47.65
C TYR A 78 1.48 -4.89 46.34
N SER A 79 0.14 -4.83 46.38
CA SER A 79 -0.68 -4.49 45.21
C SER A 79 -0.33 -3.14 44.62
N ASN A 80 -0.16 -2.07 45.44
CA ASN A 80 0.21 -0.74 45.04
C ASN A 80 1.61 -0.67 44.39
N LEU A 81 2.59 -1.35 45.02
CA LEU A 81 3.95 -1.45 44.49
C LEU A 81 4.00 -2.18 43.16
N ILE A 82 3.29 -3.30 43.01
CA ILE A 82 3.18 -4.04 41.76
C ILE A 82 2.54 -3.20 40.68
N GLN A 83 1.47 -2.46 41.01
CA GLN A 83 0.79 -1.55 40.06
C GLN A 83 1.71 -0.44 39.57
N LEU A 84 2.53 0.14 40.43
CA LEU A 84 3.56 1.10 40.03
C LEU A 84 4.63 0.49 39.13
N CYS A 85 5.07 -0.74 39.43
CA CYS A 85 5.99 -1.48 38.55
C CYS A 85 5.41 -1.67 37.15
N VAL A 86 4.10 -1.96 37.03
CA VAL A 86 3.38 -2.04 35.76
C VAL A 86 3.37 -0.70 35.03
N GLN A 87 3.03 0.39 35.72
CA GLN A 87 2.94 1.74 35.13
C GLN A 87 4.30 2.22 34.58
N HIS A 88 5.37 1.93 35.30
CA HIS A 88 6.74 2.30 34.92
C HIS A 88 7.47 1.25 34.07
N ARG A 89 6.85 0.10 33.79
CA ARG A 89 7.48 -1.06 33.14
C ARG A 89 8.79 -1.49 33.83
N ALA A 90 8.82 -1.38 35.15
CA ALA A 90 10.02 -1.57 35.97
C ALA A 90 10.16 -3.03 36.41
N LEU A 91 10.72 -3.87 35.53
CA LEU A 91 10.86 -5.31 35.76
C LEU A 91 11.75 -5.62 36.96
N GLU A 92 12.88 -4.98 37.12
CA GLU A 92 13.84 -5.28 38.19
C GLU A 92 13.31 -4.89 39.57
N GLU A 93 12.63 -3.79 39.70
CA GLU A 93 11.91 -3.41 40.92
C GLU A 93 10.78 -4.40 41.22
N GLY A 94 10.05 -4.85 40.21
CA GLY A 94 9.03 -5.88 40.36
C GLY A 94 9.59 -7.21 40.84
N LYS A 95 10.74 -7.63 40.36
CA LYS A 95 11.47 -8.83 40.89
C LYS A 95 11.87 -8.67 42.35
N LYS A 96 12.33 -7.48 42.77
CA LYS A 96 12.66 -7.21 44.18
C LYS A 96 11.43 -7.29 45.05
N VAL A 97 10.30 -6.74 44.64
CA VAL A 97 9.02 -6.87 45.37
C VAL A 97 8.60 -8.33 45.46
N HIS A 98 8.71 -9.11 44.41
CA HIS A 98 8.39 -10.54 44.41
C HIS A 98 9.36 -11.34 45.32
N ALA A 99 10.65 -11.06 45.25
CA ALA A 99 11.65 -11.69 46.12
C ALA A 99 11.37 -11.41 47.61
N HIS A 100 10.97 -10.17 47.93
CA HIS A 100 10.58 -9.79 49.30
C HIS A 100 9.35 -10.54 49.79
N THR A 101 8.32 -10.80 48.95
CA THR A 101 7.19 -11.64 49.39
C THR A 101 7.60 -13.03 49.81
N LYS A 102 8.58 -13.62 49.08
CA LYS A 102 9.12 -14.96 49.43
C LYS A 102 9.99 -14.92 50.69
N ALA A 103 10.84 -13.89 50.83
CA ALA A 103 11.77 -13.77 51.97
C ALA A 103 11.05 -13.44 53.28
N SER A 104 9.98 -12.60 53.23
CA SER A 104 9.22 -12.21 54.43
C SER A 104 8.21 -13.25 54.91
N GLY A 105 8.11 -14.39 54.21
CA GLY A 105 7.13 -15.44 54.55
C GLY A 105 5.68 -15.07 54.24
N PHE A 106 5.46 -14.00 53.44
CA PHE A 106 4.12 -13.64 52.96
C PHE A 106 3.59 -14.71 52.01
N VAL A 107 2.42 -15.27 52.30
CA VAL A 107 1.75 -16.21 51.41
C VAL A 107 0.77 -15.43 50.53
N PRO A 108 1.10 -15.17 49.26
CA PRO A 108 0.23 -14.40 48.39
C PRO A 108 -1.03 -15.18 48.02
N GLY A 109 -2.20 -14.61 48.27
CA GLY A 109 -3.46 -15.13 47.74
C GLY A 109 -3.56 -14.94 46.22
N VAL A 110 -4.56 -15.57 45.57
CA VAL A 110 -4.79 -15.55 44.11
C VAL A 110 -4.74 -14.14 43.55
N PHE A 111 -5.31 -13.17 44.25
CA PHE A 111 -5.33 -11.74 43.80
C PHE A 111 -3.90 -11.17 43.64
N ILE A 112 -3.00 -11.40 44.62
CA ILE A 112 -1.61 -10.89 44.54
C ILE A 112 -0.81 -11.64 43.48
N CYS A 113 -1.01 -12.95 43.38
CA CYS A 113 -0.41 -13.75 42.31
C CYS A 113 -0.81 -13.23 40.92
N ASN A 114 -2.09 -12.94 40.70
CA ASN A 114 -2.59 -12.35 39.43
C ASN A 114 -1.97 -10.97 39.15
N ARG A 115 -1.72 -10.17 40.19
CA ARG A 115 -0.99 -8.89 40.04
C ARG A 115 0.45 -9.11 39.60
N PHE A 116 1.15 -10.11 40.12
CA PHE A 116 2.50 -10.47 39.67
C PHE A 116 2.48 -11.01 38.23
N LEU A 117 1.51 -11.86 37.89
CA LEU A 117 1.33 -12.33 36.52
C LEU A 117 1.20 -11.17 35.55
N ASP A 118 0.26 -10.24 35.81
CA ASP A 118 0.02 -9.06 34.99
C ASP A 118 1.28 -8.18 34.89
N MET A 119 1.99 -7.98 35.99
CA MET A 119 3.24 -7.22 36.02
C MET A 119 4.32 -7.87 35.15
N TYR A 120 4.56 -9.16 35.29
CA TYR A 120 5.58 -9.84 34.50
C TYR A 120 5.23 -9.89 33.01
N VAL A 121 3.96 -10.14 32.67
CA VAL A 121 3.47 -10.12 31.28
C VAL A 121 3.64 -8.73 30.66
N LYS A 122 3.23 -7.67 31.36
CA LYS A 122 3.34 -6.27 30.85
C LYS A 122 4.78 -5.76 30.80
N CYS A 123 5.66 -6.26 31.66
CA CYS A 123 7.10 -5.98 31.64
C CYS A 123 7.88 -6.89 30.67
N GLY A 124 7.22 -7.79 29.95
CA GLY A 124 7.83 -8.62 28.89
C GLY A 124 8.56 -9.86 29.40
N SER A 125 8.41 -10.26 30.68
CA SER A 125 9.05 -11.44 31.26
C SER A 125 8.08 -12.60 31.40
N LEU A 126 7.68 -13.23 30.28
CA LEU A 126 6.79 -14.38 30.27
C LEU A 126 7.35 -15.58 31.06
N ARG A 127 8.68 -15.74 31.07
CA ARG A 127 9.33 -16.81 31.82
C ARG A 127 9.10 -16.68 33.34
N ASP A 128 9.19 -15.47 33.89
CA ASP A 128 8.93 -15.24 35.29
C ASP A 128 7.43 -15.29 35.62
N ALA A 129 6.57 -14.84 34.68
CA ALA A 129 5.13 -15.05 34.78
C ALA A 129 4.77 -16.54 34.87
N GLN A 130 5.36 -17.38 33.99
CA GLN A 130 5.11 -18.82 34.00
C GLN A 130 5.49 -19.46 35.36
N LYS A 131 6.64 -19.09 35.95
CA LYS A 131 7.03 -19.59 37.26
C LYS A 131 5.99 -19.25 38.34
N VAL A 132 5.50 -17.99 38.34
CA VAL A 132 4.44 -17.60 39.30
C VAL A 132 3.18 -18.41 39.05
N PHE A 133 2.78 -18.61 37.80
CA PHE A 133 1.61 -19.40 37.45
C PHE A 133 1.73 -20.85 37.88
N ASP A 134 2.90 -21.48 37.72
CA ASP A 134 3.17 -22.85 38.09
C ASP A 134 3.17 -23.03 39.62
N GLU A 135 3.68 -22.06 40.38
CA GLU A 135 3.71 -22.04 41.84
C GLU A 135 2.32 -21.77 42.48
N MET A 136 1.32 -21.30 41.70
CA MET A 136 -0.01 -21.07 42.25
C MET A 136 -0.74 -22.36 42.58
N ARG A 137 -1.23 -22.47 43.83
CA ARG A 137 -2.05 -23.62 44.28
C ARG A 137 -3.46 -23.61 43.70
N GLU A 138 -4.04 -22.44 43.60
CA GLU A 138 -5.36 -22.20 43.03
C GLU A 138 -5.22 -21.18 41.90
N ARG A 139 -5.89 -21.42 40.79
CA ARG A 139 -5.91 -20.55 39.64
C ARG A 139 -7.36 -20.20 39.32
N ASP A 140 -7.65 -18.91 39.19
CA ASP A 140 -8.94 -18.41 38.73
C ASP A 140 -8.92 -18.05 37.21
N LEU A 141 -10.07 -17.68 36.69
CA LEU A 141 -10.18 -17.25 35.28
C LEU A 141 -9.21 -16.12 34.92
N CYS A 142 -8.93 -15.21 35.88
CA CYS A 142 -8.01 -14.10 35.66
C CYS A 142 -6.56 -14.59 35.49
N SER A 143 -6.13 -15.60 36.27
CA SER A 143 -4.80 -16.21 36.17
C SER A 143 -4.58 -16.80 34.77
N TRP A 144 -5.53 -17.65 34.33
CA TRP A 144 -5.49 -18.28 33.01
C TRP A 144 -5.53 -17.25 31.88
N ASN A 145 -6.47 -16.31 31.91
CA ASN A 145 -6.63 -15.28 30.89
C ASN A 145 -5.42 -14.36 30.74
N THR A 146 -4.76 -14.03 31.87
CA THR A 146 -3.54 -13.22 31.87
C THR A 146 -2.41 -13.94 31.13
N MET A 147 -2.21 -15.23 31.40
CA MET A 147 -1.16 -16.03 30.77
C MET A 147 -1.45 -16.27 29.29
N ILE A 148 -2.67 -16.69 28.94
CA ILE A 148 -3.10 -16.89 27.55
C ILE A 148 -2.91 -15.61 26.73
N SER A 149 -3.42 -14.47 27.23
CA SER A 149 -3.27 -13.17 26.57
C SER A 149 -1.80 -12.76 26.44
N GLY A 150 -0.98 -13.03 27.46
CA GLY A 150 0.45 -12.74 27.46
C GLY A 150 1.20 -13.51 26.36
N TYR A 151 0.98 -14.81 26.28
CA TYR A 151 1.58 -15.65 25.25
C TYR A 151 1.07 -15.32 23.85
N ALA A 152 -0.26 -15.12 23.69
CA ALA A 152 -0.86 -14.77 22.42
C ALA A 152 -0.32 -13.44 21.89
N LYS A 153 -0.11 -12.44 22.76
CA LYS A 153 0.41 -11.13 22.37
C LYS A 153 1.85 -11.15 21.85
N VAL A 154 2.68 -12.07 22.37
CA VAL A 154 4.08 -12.21 21.95
C VAL A 154 4.24 -13.17 20.77
N GLY A 155 3.15 -13.77 20.30
CA GLY A 155 3.16 -14.71 19.17
C GLY A 155 3.51 -16.14 19.52
N LYS A 156 3.61 -16.48 20.81
CA LYS A 156 3.78 -17.85 21.28
C LYS A 156 2.42 -18.55 21.35
N LEU A 157 1.84 -18.78 20.16
CA LEU A 157 0.47 -19.23 20.03
C LEU A 157 0.25 -20.68 20.45
N ASP A 158 1.27 -21.51 20.33
CA ASP A 158 1.15 -22.93 20.71
C ASP A 158 1.15 -23.08 22.23
N GLU A 159 1.97 -22.31 22.95
CA GLU A 159 1.94 -22.25 24.42
C GLU A 159 0.61 -21.63 24.92
N ALA A 160 0.13 -20.56 24.26
CA ALA A 160 -1.17 -20.00 24.59
C ALA A 160 -2.30 -21.01 24.37
N ARG A 161 -2.23 -21.80 23.30
CA ARG A 161 -3.20 -22.85 22.98
C ARG A 161 -3.20 -23.98 24.01
N ASN A 162 -2.04 -24.43 24.42
CA ASN A 162 -1.92 -25.46 25.47
C ASN A 162 -2.60 -24.99 26.75
N LEU A 163 -2.31 -23.78 27.24
CA LEU A 163 -2.97 -23.20 28.41
C LEU A 163 -4.48 -23.06 28.22
N PHE A 164 -4.92 -22.68 27.05
CA PHE A 164 -6.34 -22.56 26.74
C PHE A 164 -7.05 -23.93 26.76
N ASP A 165 -6.40 -24.97 26.27
CA ASP A 165 -6.95 -26.33 26.25
C ASP A 165 -6.94 -26.98 27.68
N GLU A 166 -5.97 -26.64 28.51
CA GLU A 166 -5.89 -27.05 29.91
C GLU A 166 -6.86 -26.30 30.85
N MET A 167 -7.38 -25.13 30.39
CA MET A 167 -8.25 -24.27 31.18
C MET A 167 -9.56 -25.01 31.54
N PRO A 168 -9.93 -25.12 32.83
CA PRO A 168 -11.11 -25.89 33.26
C PRO A 168 -12.43 -25.30 32.70
N GLU A 169 -12.59 -24.02 32.77
CA GLU A 169 -13.75 -23.28 32.26
C GLU A 169 -13.29 -22.13 31.39
N ARG A 170 -13.89 -21.99 30.22
CA ARG A 170 -13.55 -20.94 29.24
C ARG A 170 -14.61 -19.87 29.26
N ASP A 171 -14.18 -18.61 29.36
CA ASP A 171 -15.05 -17.45 29.29
C ASP A 171 -14.88 -16.70 27.93
N ASN A 172 -15.72 -15.70 27.73
CA ASN A 172 -15.67 -14.88 26.50
C ASN A 172 -14.32 -14.18 26.31
N PHE A 173 -13.58 -13.91 27.40
CA PHE A 173 -12.29 -13.25 27.32
C PHE A 173 -11.22 -14.22 26.80
N SER A 174 -11.18 -15.45 27.30
CA SER A 174 -10.22 -16.48 26.85
C SER A 174 -10.41 -16.81 25.38
N TRP A 175 -11.66 -17.00 24.92
CA TRP A 175 -11.96 -17.19 23.51
C TRP A 175 -11.50 -16.02 22.66
N THR A 176 -11.85 -14.78 23.06
CA THR A 176 -11.47 -13.57 22.33
C THR A 176 -9.96 -13.39 22.25
N ALA A 177 -9.23 -13.64 23.36
CA ALA A 177 -7.78 -13.53 23.41
C ALA A 177 -7.08 -14.48 22.44
N MET A 178 -7.56 -15.72 22.36
CA MET A 178 -7.01 -16.71 21.43
C MET A 178 -7.35 -16.40 19.97
N ILE A 179 -8.61 -16.11 19.66
CA ILE A 179 -9.05 -15.79 18.29
C ILE A 179 -8.31 -14.54 17.78
N SER A 180 -8.27 -13.49 18.59
CA SER A 180 -7.53 -12.27 18.25
C SER A 180 -6.03 -12.50 18.11
N GLY A 181 -5.43 -13.31 18.99
CA GLY A 181 -4.03 -13.71 18.93
C GLY A 181 -3.67 -14.38 17.61
N TYR A 182 -4.47 -15.36 17.17
CA TYR A 182 -4.27 -16.01 15.87
C TYR A 182 -4.39 -15.05 14.68
N VAL A 183 -5.36 -14.13 14.73
CA VAL A 183 -5.53 -13.11 13.66
C VAL A 183 -4.31 -12.19 13.58
N HIS A 184 -3.85 -11.67 14.71
CA HIS A 184 -2.70 -10.75 14.76
C HIS A 184 -1.38 -11.39 14.28
N HIS A 185 -1.25 -12.69 14.42
CA HIS A 185 -0.05 -13.44 13.99
C HIS A 185 -0.25 -14.20 12.68
N ALA A 186 -1.16 -13.71 11.82
CA ALA A 186 -1.39 -14.23 10.47
C ALA A 186 -1.75 -15.73 10.38
N ARG A 187 -2.49 -16.24 11.40
CA ARG A 187 -3.06 -17.59 11.42
C ARG A 187 -4.59 -17.56 11.39
N PRO A 188 -5.21 -17.01 10.32
CA PRO A 188 -6.66 -16.77 10.27
C PRO A 188 -7.50 -18.04 10.22
N LYS A 189 -6.96 -19.15 9.70
CA LYS A 189 -7.70 -20.43 9.65
C LYS A 189 -7.98 -20.95 11.03
N GLU A 190 -6.97 -20.98 11.87
CA GLU A 190 -7.06 -21.43 13.27
C GLU A 190 -7.95 -20.49 14.11
N ALA A 191 -7.93 -19.19 13.80
CA ALA A 191 -8.85 -18.24 14.42
C ALA A 191 -10.32 -18.59 14.12
N LEU A 192 -10.65 -18.93 12.88
CA LEU A 192 -12.01 -19.32 12.48
C LEU A 192 -12.42 -20.67 13.05
N GLU A 193 -11.52 -21.63 13.12
CA GLU A 193 -11.77 -22.92 13.77
C GLU A 193 -12.14 -22.72 15.25
N LEU A 194 -11.39 -21.89 15.96
CA LEU A 194 -11.72 -21.54 17.35
C LEU A 194 -13.03 -20.81 17.49
N TYR A 195 -13.35 -19.90 16.56
CA TYR A 195 -14.63 -19.22 16.54
C TYR A 195 -15.80 -20.20 16.37
N ILE A 196 -15.68 -21.17 15.47
CA ILE A 196 -16.66 -22.25 15.29
C ILE A 196 -16.77 -23.11 16.56
N MET A 197 -15.65 -23.46 17.20
CA MET A 197 -15.66 -24.21 18.46
C MET A 197 -16.38 -23.41 19.56
N MET A 198 -16.12 -22.10 19.67
CA MET A 198 -16.80 -21.23 20.61
C MET A 198 -18.32 -21.21 20.40
N LEU A 199 -18.80 -21.15 19.15
CA LEU A 199 -20.22 -21.14 18.82
C LEU A 199 -20.93 -22.46 19.20
N ARG A 200 -20.20 -23.57 19.28
CA ARG A 200 -20.72 -24.88 19.70
C ARG A 200 -20.71 -25.08 21.21
N HIS A 201 -20.02 -24.19 21.92
CA HIS A 201 -19.90 -24.29 23.38
C HIS A 201 -21.12 -23.62 24.03
N GLU A 202 -21.90 -24.39 24.81
CA GLU A 202 -23.23 -23.97 25.33
C GLU A 202 -23.20 -22.68 26.18
N ASN A 203 -22.13 -22.42 26.90
CA ASN A 203 -21.98 -21.28 27.82
C ASN A 203 -21.27 -20.07 27.21
N SER A 204 -20.89 -20.09 25.91
CA SER A 204 -20.12 -19.03 25.28
C SER A 204 -21.00 -18.18 24.34
N LYS A 205 -21.01 -16.87 24.56
CA LYS A 205 -21.70 -15.91 23.69
C LYS A 205 -20.66 -15.05 22.97
N SER A 206 -20.80 -14.92 21.66
CA SER A 206 -19.96 -14.01 20.90
C SER A 206 -20.19 -12.57 21.38
N ASN A 207 -19.11 -11.84 21.56
CA ASN A 207 -19.14 -10.40 21.83
C ASN A 207 -18.60 -9.63 20.61
N LYS A 208 -18.69 -8.31 20.62
CA LYS A 208 -18.23 -7.48 19.51
C LYS A 208 -16.75 -7.70 19.13
N PHE A 209 -15.88 -7.91 20.09
CA PHE A 209 -14.45 -8.14 19.82
C PHE A 209 -14.19 -9.50 19.18
N THR A 210 -14.95 -10.51 19.60
CA THR A 210 -14.86 -11.86 19.00
C THR A 210 -15.32 -11.86 17.56
N VAL A 211 -16.49 -11.25 17.28
CA VAL A 211 -17.03 -11.21 15.91
C VAL A 211 -16.19 -10.35 14.99
N THR A 212 -15.64 -9.23 15.46
CA THR A 212 -14.73 -8.40 14.64
C THR A 212 -13.44 -9.14 14.31
N SER A 213 -12.87 -9.88 15.28
CA SER A 213 -11.70 -10.73 15.00
C SER A 213 -12.01 -11.86 14.01
N ALA A 214 -13.18 -12.52 14.14
CA ALA A 214 -13.61 -13.55 13.20
C ALA A 214 -13.87 -13.00 11.79
N LEU A 215 -14.46 -11.79 11.66
CA LEU A 215 -14.62 -11.09 10.39
C LEU A 215 -13.26 -10.77 9.76
N ALA A 216 -12.32 -10.26 10.55
CA ALA A 216 -10.96 -9.98 10.08
C ALA A 216 -10.25 -11.26 9.59
N ALA A 217 -10.43 -12.39 10.29
CA ALA A 217 -9.90 -13.68 9.85
C ALA A 217 -10.53 -14.15 8.53
N SER A 218 -11.86 -14.01 8.39
CA SER A 218 -12.59 -14.35 7.15
C SER A 218 -12.11 -13.49 5.98
N ALA A 219 -11.93 -12.19 6.19
CA ALA A 219 -11.38 -11.26 5.21
C ALA A 219 -9.95 -11.62 4.78
N ALA A 220 -9.11 -12.02 5.72
CA ALA A 220 -7.70 -12.38 5.45
C ALA A 220 -7.55 -13.61 4.53
N ILE A 221 -8.50 -14.55 4.56
CA ILE A 221 -8.50 -15.73 3.68
C ILE A 221 -9.51 -15.63 2.53
N LEU A 222 -10.12 -14.45 2.34
CA LEU A 222 -11.11 -14.16 1.30
C LEU A 222 -12.32 -15.13 1.32
N ASN A 223 -12.73 -15.59 2.51
CA ASN A 223 -13.81 -16.54 2.68
C ASN A 223 -15.16 -15.85 2.88
N LEU A 224 -15.78 -15.44 1.77
CA LEU A 224 -17.08 -14.77 1.78
C LEU A 224 -18.18 -15.59 2.47
N ARG A 225 -18.17 -16.93 2.30
CA ARG A 225 -19.19 -17.79 2.89
C ARG A 225 -19.18 -17.71 4.42
N MET A 226 -17.98 -17.87 5.02
CA MET A 226 -17.81 -17.74 6.46
C MET A 226 -18.17 -16.34 6.94
N GLY A 227 -17.79 -15.28 6.18
CA GLY A 227 -18.18 -13.90 6.47
C GLY A 227 -19.70 -13.72 6.54
N LYS A 228 -20.45 -14.32 5.61
CA LYS A 228 -21.93 -14.29 5.63
C LYS A 228 -22.51 -15.06 6.82
N GLU A 229 -21.93 -16.18 7.21
CA GLU A 229 -22.34 -16.95 8.39
C GLU A 229 -22.11 -16.14 9.69
N ILE A 230 -20.97 -15.44 9.80
CA ILE A 230 -20.67 -14.53 10.91
C ILE A 230 -21.67 -13.37 10.93
N HIS A 231 -21.98 -12.78 9.77
CA HIS A 231 -22.98 -11.69 9.65
C HIS A 231 -24.36 -12.16 10.16
N GLY A 232 -24.80 -13.35 9.75
CA GLY A 232 -26.04 -13.94 10.26
C GLY A 232 -26.03 -14.14 11.78
N ASN A 233 -24.87 -14.50 12.35
CA ASN A 233 -24.74 -14.59 13.82
C ASN A 233 -24.81 -13.21 14.50
N ILE A 234 -24.17 -12.17 13.91
CA ILE A 234 -24.23 -10.79 14.42
C ILE A 234 -25.67 -10.31 14.56
N VAL A 235 -26.50 -10.51 13.53
CA VAL A 235 -27.91 -10.16 13.55
C VAL A 235 -28.66 -10.93 14.64
N ARG A 236 -28.38 -12.25 14.78
CA ARG A 236 -29.03 -13.10 15.78
C ARG A 236 -28.74 -12.67 17.22
N ILE A 237 -27.54 -12.19 17.49
CA ILE A 237 -27.13 -11.75 18.85
C ILE A 237 -27.36 -10.27 19.11
N GLY A 238 -27.95 -9.53 18.15
CA GLY A 238 -28.30 -8.11 18.28
C GLY A 238 -27.11 -7.16 18.31
N LEU A 239 -26.02 -7.48 17.63
CA LEU A 239 -24.84 -6.60 17.47
C LEU A 239 -24.84 -5.84 16.13
N ASP A 240 -25.95 -5.88 15.41
CA ASP A 240 -26.16 -5.22 14.12
C ASP A 240 -26.36 -3.68 14.22
N SER A 241 -26.18 -3.08 15.40
CA SER A 241 -26.18 -1.64 15.62
C SER A 241 -24.85 -1.09 16.16
N ASP A 242 -23.84 -1.95 16.40
CA ASP A 242 -22.52 -1.54 16.89
C ASP A 242 -21.64 -1.05 15.74
N GLU A 243 -21.15 0.19 15.83
CA GLU A 243 -20.35 0.85 14.77
C GLU A 243 -19.06 0.09 14.42
N VAL A 244 -18.39 -0.47 15.43
CA VAL A 244 -17.16 -1.23 15.22
C VAL A 244 -17.44 -2.53 14.44
N VAL A 245 -18.58 -3.15 14.73
CA VAL A 245 -19.03 -4.36 14.01
C VAL A 245 -19.42 -4.02 12.58
N TRP A 246 -20.12 -2.91 12.34
CA TRP A 246 -20.46 -2.43 11.01
C TRP A 246 -19.22 -2.16 10.15
N SER A 247 -18.23 -1.48 10.73
CA SER A 247 -16.97 -1.20 10.04
C SER A 247 -16.24 -2.49 9.67
N ALA A 248 -16.17 -3.46 10.59
CA ALA A 248 -15.56 -4.77 10.33
C ALA A 248 -16.32 -5.60 9.27
N LEU A 249 -17.66 -5.51 9.26
CA LEU A 249 -18.50 -6.15 8.22
C LEU A 249 -18.26 -5.55 6.85
N SER A 250 -18.26 -4.22 6.75
CA SER A 250 -17.97 -3.52 5.50
C SER A 250 -16.58 -3.88 4.98
N ASP A 251 -15.58 -3.96 5.87
CA ASP A 251 -14.21 -4.37 5.52
C ASP A 251 -14.16 -5.81 5.01
N MET A 252 -14.82 -6.73 5.70
CA MET A 252 -14.87 -8.14 5.29
C MET A 252 -15.53 -8.31 3.91
N TYR A 253 -16.70 -7.71 3.67
CA TYR A 253 -17.37 -7.80 2.39
C TYR A 253 -16.53 -7.18 1.26
N GLY A 254 -15.93 -6.02 1.52
CA GLY A 254 -15.07 -5.36 0.55
C GLY A 254 -13.86 -6.20 0.15
N LYS A 255 -13.11 -6.74 1.13
CA LYS A 255 -11.95 -7.60 0.86
C LYS A 255 -12.33 -8.91 0.15
N CYS A 256 -13.52 -9.45 0.44
CA CYS A 256 -14.05 -10.64 -0.26
C CYS A 256 -14.64 -10.34 -1.65
N GLY A 257 -14.47 -9.12 -2.18
CA GLY A 257 -14.95 -8.74 -3.52
C GLY A 257 -16.45 -8.45 -3.62
N SER A 258 -17.18 -8.43 -2.50
CA SER A 258 -18.63 -8.14 -2.46
C SER A 258 -18.86 -6.65 -2.15
N ILE A 259 -18.48 -5.80 -3.09
CA ILE A 259 -18.48 -4.34 -2.92
C ILE A 259 -19.87 -3.75 -2.72
N GLU A 260 -20.90 -4.29 -3.36
CA GLU A 260 -22.27 -3.76 -3.22
C GLU A 260 -22.83 -4.04 -1.82
N GLU A 261 -22.55 -5.21 -1.26
CA GLU A 261 -22.90 -5.53 0.13
C GLU A 261 -22.10 -4.65 1.11
N ALA A 262 -20.81 -4.43 0.86
CA ALA A 262 -20.00 -3.51 1.67
C ALA A 262 -20.57 -2.10 1.64
N ARG A 263 -20.97 -1.60 0.47
CA ARG A 263 -21.61 -0.28 0.30
C ARG A 263 -22.96 -0.22 1.03
N HIS A 264 -23.78 -1.25 0.92
CA HIS A 264 -25.08 -1.31 1.59
C HIS A 264 -24.93 -1.23 3.12
N ILE A 265 -23.93 -1.92 3.67
CA ILE A 265 -23.60 -1.83 5.09
C ILE A 265 -23.12 -0.42 5.46
N PHE A 266 -22.18 0.13 4.68
CA PHE A 266 -21.67 1.48 4.88
C PHE A 266 -22.80 2.54 4.86
N ASP A 267 -23.77 2.42 3.95
CA ASP A 267 -24.87 3.37 3.85
C ASP A 267 -25.79 3.34 5.09
N LYS A 268 -25.94 2.17 5.71
CA LYS A 268 -26.71 1.99 6.95
C LYS A 268 -26.03 2.51 8.21
N MET A 269 -24.73 2.77 8.18
CA MET A 269 -24.01 3.32 9.34
C MET A 269 -24.56 4.73 9.67
N VAL A 270 -24.95 4.92 10.92
CA VAL A 270 -25.50 6.21 11.40
C VAL A 270 -24.38 7.24 11.47
N ASP A 271 -23.30 6.91 12.16
CA ASP A 271 -22.14 7.77 12.30
C ASP A 271 -20.98 7.16 11.49
N LYS A 272 -20.65 7.84 10.39
CA LYS A 272 -19.53 7.45 9.53
C LYS A 272 -18.30 8.27 9.90
N ASP A 273 -17.31 7.62 10.47
CA ASP A 273 -16.02 8.27 10.79
C ASP A 273 -15.09 8.32 9.56
N VAL A 274 -13.98 9.04 9.68
CA VAL A 274 -12.99 9.19 8.61
C VAL A 274 -12.40 7.85 8.15
N VAL A 275 -12.35 6.87 9.06
CA VAL A 275 -11.78 5.54 8.75
C VAL A 275 -12.74 4.75 7.86
N SER A 276 -14.02 4.73 8.17
CA SER A 276 -15.06 4.07 7.39
C SER A 276 -15.17 4.65 5.97
N TRP A 277 -15.16 6.00 5.84
CA TRP A 277 -15.14 6.67 4.54
C TRP A 277 -13.91 6.27 3.73
N THR A 278 -12.71 6.37 4.33
CA THR A 278 -11.45 6.05 3.65
C THR A 278 -11.44 4.60 3.17
N ALA A 279 -11.79 3.67 4.06
CA ALA A 279 -11.83 2.25 3.72
C ALA A 279 -12.79 1.95 2.55
N MET A 280 -13.96 2.56 2.51
CA MET A 280 -14.92 2.32 1.43
C MET A 280 -14.48 2.94 0.11
N ILE A 281 -13.85 4.12 0.14
CA ILE A 281 -13.26 4.79 -1.05
C ILE A 281 -12.14 3.92 -1.62
N ASP A 282 -11.21 3.46 -0.78
CA ASP A 282 -10.09 2.63 -1.22
C ASP A 282 -10.58 1.31 -1.86
N LYS A 283 -11.62 0.70 -1.29
CA LYS A 283 -12.22 -0.52 -1.86
C LYS A 283 -12.78 -0.35 -3.26
N TYR A 284 -13.44 0.79 -3.55
CA TYR A 284 -13.89 1.09 -4.90
C TYR A 284 -12.73 1.26 -5.87
N PHE A 285 -11.60 1.85 -5.43
CA PHE A 285 -10.42 1.97 -6.27
C PHE A 285 -9.74 0.62 -6.51
N GLU A 286 -9.59 -0.21 -5.47
CA GLU A 286 -9.03 -1.57 -5.57
C GLU A 286 -9.86 -2.47 -6.51
N ASP A 287 -11.19 -2.34 -6.48
CA ASP A 287 -12.13 -3.08 -7.37
C ASP A 287 -12.17 -2.51 -8.81
N GLY A 288 -11.41 -1.45 -9.10
CA GLY A 288 -11.37 -0.82 -10.41
C GLY A 288 -12.57 0.08 -10.73
N ARG A 289 -13.52 0.26 -9.82
CA ARG A 289 -14.71 1.11 -9.99
C ARG A 289 -14.41 2.56 -9.64
N ARG A 290 -13.44 3.13 -10.33
CA ARG A 290 -12.87 4.45 -10.05
C ARG A 290 -13.91 5.57 -9.94
N GLU A 291 -14.90 5.60 -10.83
CA GLU A 291 -15.93 6.65 -10.86
C GLU A 291 -16.73 6.66 -9.56
N LYS A 292 -17.16 5.47 -9.09
CA LYS A 292 -17.85 5.33 -7.80
C LYS A 292 -16.95 5.73 -6.62
N GLY A 293 -15.63 5.43 -6.68
CA GLY A 293 -14.67 5.86 -5.67
C GLY A 293 -14.54 7.39 -5.59
N PHE A 294 -14.44 8.08 -6.73
CA PHE A 294 -14.40 9.54 -6.78
C PHE A 294 -15.73 10.20 -6.40
N ASP A 295 -16.86 9.59 -6.79
CA ASP A 295 -18.19 10.06 -6.35
C ASP A 295 -18.33 9.96 -4.84
N LEU A 296 -17.90 8.84 -4.25
CA LEU A 296 -17.90 8.63 -2.80
C LEU A 296 -16.95 9.60 -2.09
N PHE A 297 -15.77 9.87 -2.63
CA PHE A 297 -14.88 10.90 -2.11
C PHE A 297 -15.53 12.29 -2.16
N SER A 298 -16.24 12.60 -3.23
CA SER A 298 -17.00 13.86 -3.36
C SER A 298 -18.13 13.95 -2.33
N GLU A 299 -18.80 12.85 -2.02
CA GLU A 299 -19.81 12.73 -0.97
C GLU A 299 -19.18 12.94 0.42
N PHE A 300 -18.06 12.29 0.68
CA PHE A 300 -17.27 12.46 1.89
C PHE A 300 -16.87 13.93 2.12
N MET A 301 -16.42 14.60 1.08
CA MET A 301 -16.05 16.03 1.14
C MET A 301 -17.23 16.94 1.50
N ARG A 302 -18.48 16.54 1.18
CA ARG A 302 -19.71 17.26 1.53
C ARG A 302 -20.21 16.95 2.94
N SER A 303 -19.77 15.84 3.54
CA SER A 303 -20.20 15.44 4.89
C SER A 303 -19.70 16.38 5.99
N GLY A 304 -18.72 17.23 5.70
CA GLY A 304 -18.09 18.14 6.66
C GLY A 304 -17.04 17.49 7.55
N ILE A 305 -16.82 16.18 7.44
CA ILE A 305 -15.76 15.46 8.13
C ILE A 305 -14.42 15.79 7.45
N ARG A 306 -13.40 16.11 8.24
CA ARG A 306 -12.07 16.45 7.70
C ARG A 306 -11.34 15.18 7.27
N PRO A 307 -10.94 15.03 5.99
CA PRO A 307 -10.08 13.91 5.55
C PRO A 307 -8.74 13.91 6.26
N ASN A 308 -8.17 12.72 6.42
CA ASN A 308 -6.83 12.53 6.97
C ASN A 308 -5.81 12.21 5.87
N ASP A 309 -4.54 12.05 6.26
CA ASP A 309 -3.44 11.69 5.36
C ASP A 309 -3.72 10.44 4.53
N PHE A 310 -4.30 9.41 5.14
CA PHE A 310 -4.59 8.15 4.47
C PHE A 310 -5.65 8.33 3.39
N THR A 311 -6.70 9.10 3.67
CA THR A 311 -7.74 9.41 2.67
C THR A 311 -7.16 10.11 1.45
N PHE A 312 -6.35 11.17 1.69
CA PHE A 312 -5.72 11.88 0.57
C PHE A 312 -4.75 11.00 -0.19
N ALA A 313 -3.93 10.21 0.50
CA ALA A 313 -2.99 9.30 -0.15
C ALA A 313 -3.71 8.23 -1.01
N GLY A 314 -4.78 7.62 -0.51
CA GLY A 314 -5.58 6.65 -1.27
C GLY A 314 -6.16 7.26 -2.55
N VAL A 315 -6.80 8.43 -2.44
CA VAL A 315 -7.36 9.13 -3.60
C VAL A 315 -6.28 9.58 -4.59
N LEU A 316 -5.14 10.10 -4.10
CA LEU A 316 -4.02 10.53 -4.95
C LEU A 316 -3.35 9.34 -5.66
N ASN A 317 -3.20 8.20 -4.97
CA ASN A 317 -2.71 6.98 -5.60
C ASN A 317 -3.67 6.48 -6.68
N ALA A 318 -4.97 6.51 -6.44
CA ALA A 318 -5.96 6.20 -7.47
C ALA A 318 -5.87 7.16 -8.68
N CYS A 319 -5.65 8.47 -8.45
CA CYS A 319 -5.37 9.42 -9.52
C CYS A 319 -4.09 9.06 -10.29
N ALA A 320 -3.04 8.59 -9.60
CA ALA A 320 -1.78 8.18 -10.20
C ALA A 320 -1.95 6.95 -11.11
N ASP A 321 -2.65 5.92 -10.63
CA ASP A 321 -2.86 4.66 -11.35
C ASP A 321 -3.69 4.83 -12.61
N HIS A 322 -4.64 5.75 -12.56
CA HIS A 322 -5.54 6.06 -13.70
C HIS A 322 -5.08 7.26 -14.50
N ALA A 323 -3.93 7.88 -14.17
CA ALA A 323 -3.40 9.09 -14.79
C ALA A 323 -4.41 10.26 -14.82
N ALA A 324 -5.25 10.36 -13.80
CA ALA A 324 -6.31 11.35 -13.65
C ALA A 324 -5.74 12.68 -13.07
N GLU A 325 -4.93 13.39 -13.86
CA GLU A 325 -4.21 14.60 -13.41
C GLU A 325 -5.16 15.71 -12.94
N ASP A 326 -6.26 15.94 -13.66
CA ASP A 326 -7.20 17.01 -13.32
C ASP A 326 -7.89 16.80 -11.97
N LEU A 327 -8.22 15.55 -11.64
CA LEU A 327 -8.73 15.20 -10.32
C LEU A 327 -7.65 15.34 -9.24
N GLY A 328 -6.44 14.87 -9.53
CA GLY A 328 -5.29 15.04 -8.63
C GLY A 328 -5.02 16.51 -8.31
N LYS A 329 -5.11 17.41 -9.30
CA LYS A 329 -5.01 18.87 -9.09
C LYS A 329 -6.13 19.44 -8.24
N GLN A 330 -7.36 18.95 -8.39
CA GLN A 330 -8.49 19.36 -7.54
C GLN A 330 -8.27 18.94 -6.08
N VAL A 331 -7.81 17.70 -5.86
CA VAL A 331 -7.46 17.21 -4.52
C VAL A 331 -6.34 18.06 -3.91
N HIS A 332 -5.26 18.34 -4.67
CA HIS A 332 -4.16 19.19 -4.23
C HIS A 332 -4.62 20.62 -3.89
N GLY A 333 -5.47 21.24 -4.73
CA GLY A 333 -6.05 22.54 -4.47
C GLY A 333 -6.92 22.56 -3.20
N TYR A 334 -7.64 21.46 -2.93
CA TYR A 334 -8.39 21.33 -1.70
C TYR A 334 -7.48 21.18 -0.48
N MET A 335 -6.46 20.32 -0.54
CA MET A 335 -5.46 20.17 0.52
C MET A 335 -4.83 21.52 0.88
N THR A 336 -4.42 22.30 -0.12
CA THR A 336 -3.86 23.64 0.07
C THR A 336 -4.86 24.58 0.76
N ARG A 337 -6.12 24.55 0.36
CA ARG A 337 -7.17 25.42 0.91
C ARG A 337 -7.48 25.12 2.39
N ILE A 338 -7.44 23.85 2.80
CA ILE A 338 -7.67 23.48 4.20
C ILE A 338 -6.41 23.60 5.08
N GLY A 339 -5.30 24.10 4.52
CA GLY A 339 -4.03 24.21 5.23
C GLY A 339 -3.45 22.87 5.60
N PHE A 340 -3.50 21.90 4.69
CA PHE A 340 -2.96 20.57 4.95
C PHE A 340 -1.43 20.62 5.05
N ASP A 341 -0.87 19.88 6.02
CA ASP A 341 0.55 19.94 6.36
C ASP A 341 1.44 19.39 5.22
N PRO A 342 2.43 20.17 4.72
CA PRO A 342 3.38 19.69 3.72
C PRO A 342 4.36 18.61 4.25
N PHE A 343 4.38 18.35 5.55
CA PHE A 343 5.15 17.25 6.15
C PHE A 343 4.43 15.91 6.16
N SER A 344 3.22 15.88 5.65
CA SER A 344 2.35 14.72 5.75
C SER A 344 2.68 13.63 4.74
N PHE A 345 2.27 12.40 5.05
CA PHE A 345 2.31 11.25 4.16
C PHE A 345 1.59 11.52 2.82
N ALA A 346 0.54 12.34 2.83
CA ALA A 346 -0.18 12.74 1.62
C ALA A 346 0.66 13.62 0.67
N ALA A 347 1.66 14.37 1.18
CA ALA A 347 2.56 15.13 0.32
C ALA A 347 3.43 14.22 -0.55
N SER A 348 3.88 13.08 -0.01
CA SER A 348 4.60 12.05 -0.77
C SER A 348 3.71 11.43 -1.86
N ALA A 349 2.43 11.21 -1.55
CA ALA A 349 1.44 10.76 -2.54
C ALA A 349 1.18 11.80 -3.64
N LEU A 350 1.24 13.11 -3.34
CA LEU A 350 1.17 14.16 -4.36
C LEU A 350 2.37 14.10 -5.33
N VAL A 351 3.60 13.94 -4.81
CA VAL A 351 4.79 13.77 -5.66
C VAL A 351 4.62 12.56 -6.56
N HIS A 352 4.15 11.43 -5.99
CA HIS A 352 3.88 10.21 -6.74
C HIS A 352 2.82 10.42 -7.82
N MET A 353 1.68 11.01 -7.47
CA MET A 353 0.57 11.30 -8.39
C MET A 353 1.01 12.15 -9.58
N TYR A 354 1.67 13.28 -9.33
CA TYR A 354 2.13 14.14 -10.43
C TYR A 354 3.17 13.45 -11.31
N SER A 355 4.09 12.69 -10.72
CA SER A 355 5.09 11.90 -11.47
C SER A 355 4.45 10.88 -12.40
N LYS A 356 3.44 10.15 -11.89
CA LYS A 356 2.70 9.12 -12.66
C LYS A 356 1.74 9.69 -13.69
N CYS A 357 1.25 10.92 -13.48
CA CYS A 357 0.43 11.64 -14.47
C CYS A 357 1.26 12.35 -15.54
N GLY A 358 2.60 12.29 -15.49
CA GLY A 358 3.46 12.94 -16.48
C GLY A 358 3.62 14.45 -16.26
N ASN A 359 3.35 14.95 -15.07
CA ASN A 359 3.56 16.34 -14.70
C ASN A 359 4.72 16.48 -13.71
N ILE A 360 5.93 16.23 -14.23
CA ILE A 360 7.14 16.21 -13.42
C ILE A 360 7.48 17.57 -12.79
N GLU A 361 7.06 18.66 -13.41
CA GLU A 361 7.33 20.01 -12.91
C GLU A 361 6.52 20.30 -11.62
N ASP A 362 5.25 19.90 -11.57
CA ASP A 362 4.46 20.05 -10.34
C ASP A 362 4.91 19.06 -9.28
N ALA A 363 5.34 17.83 -9.64
CA ALA A 363 5.97 16.89 -8.72
C ALA A 363 7.21 17.51 -8.05
N LYS A 364 8.09 18.13 -8.84
CA LYS A 364 9.28 18.84 -8.38
C LYS A 364 8.95 20.04 -7.47
N ARG A 365 7.87 20.81 -7.81
CA ARG A 365 7.45 21.92 -6.95
C ARG A 365 6.98 21.45 -5.60
N VAL A 366 6.14 20.40 -5.53
CA VAL A 366 5.68 19.81 -4.28
C VAL A 366 6.88 19.32 -3.48
N PHE A 367 7.77 18.54 -4.09
CA PHE A 367 8.96 18.01 -3.44
C PHE A 367 9.86 19.11 -2.85
N LYS A 368 10.09 20.20 -3.59
CA LYS A 368 10.89 21.35 -3.10
C LYS A 368 10.20 22.11 -1.97
N GLY A 369 8.88 22.05 -1.90
CA GLY A 369 8.10 22.65 -0.80
C GLY A 369 8.10 21.82 0.48
N MET A 370 8.59 20.57 0.44
CA MET A 370 8.70 19.70 1.61
C MET A 370 9.95 20.06 2.42
N PRO A 371 9.83 20.45 3.69
CA PRO A 371 10.98 20.82 4.50
C PRO A 371 11.94 19.67 4.80
N GLN A 372 11.40 18.45 4.94
CA GLN A 372 12.15 17.21 5.12
C GLN A 372 11.51 16.11 4.29
N PRO A 373 11.89 15.96 3.01
CA PRO A 373 11.37 14.89 2.18
C PRO A 373 11.72 13.51 2.76
N ASP A 374 10.74 12.64 2.87
CA ASP A 374 10.93 11.25 3.27
C ASP A 374 11.47 10.39 2.12
N LEU A 375 11.89 9.16 2.41
CA LEU A 375 12.42 8.25 1.40
C LEU A 375 11.41 7.98 0.27
N VAL A 376 10.10 7.94 0.60
CA VAL A 376 9.03 7.70 -0.39
C VAL A 376 8.97 8.85 -1.40
N SER A 377 9.07 10.09 -0.95
CA SER A 377 9.11 11.29 -1.81
C SER A 377 10.33 11.29 -2.73
N TRP A 378 11.52 11.01 -2.18
CA TRP A 378 12.74 10.89 -2.96
C TRP A 378 12.61 9.83 -4.04
N THR A 379 12.18 8.62 -3.66
CA THR A 379 12.01 7.48 -4.56
C THR A 379 10.97 7.77 -5.63
N SER A 380 9.84 8.37 -5.26
CA SER A 380 8.76 8.73 -6.19
C SER A 380 9.23 9.74 -7.24
N LEU A 381 10.04 10.72 -6.86
CA LEU A 381 10.56 11.72 -7.80
C LEU A 381 11.68 11.15 -8.67
N ILE A 382 12.58 10.31 -8.14
CA ILE A 382 13.62 9.61 -8.92
C ILE A 382 12.96 8.73 -10.00
N ALA A 383 12.01 7.88 -9.62
CA ALA A 383 11.27 7.05 -10.54
C ALA A 383 10.43 7.90 -11.53
N GLY A 384 9.88 9.01 -11.04
CA GLY A 384 9.17 10.00 -11.86
C GLY A 384 10.06 10.55 -12.96
N TYR A 385 11.24 11.05 -12.65
CA TYR A 385 12.19 11.54 -13.65
C TYR A 385 12.59 10.45 -14.66
N ALA A 386 12.87 9.23 -14.18
CA ALA A 386 13.22 8.10 -15.05
C ALA A 386 12.10 7.81 -16.06
N GLN A 387 10.85 7.71 -15.60
CA GLN A 387 9.69 7.41 -16.44
C GLN A 387 9.31 8.57 -17.39
N ASN A 388 9.59 9.81 -16.98
CA ASN A 388 9.27 11.01 -17.76
C ASN A 388 10.40 11.43 -18.74
N GLY A 389 11.32 10.52 -19.05
CA GLY A 389 12.38 10.75 -20.04
C GLY A 389 13.46 11.75 -19.62
N GLN A 390 13.66 11.93 -18.32
CA GLN A 390 14.69 12.79 -17.72
C GLN A 390 15.67 11.96 -16.84
N PRO A 391 16.32 10.93 -17.38
CA PRO A 391 17.11 10.00 -16.57
C PRO A 391 18.30 10.68 -15.88
N ASN A 392 18.92 11.66 -16.51
CA ASN A 392 20.04 12.39 -15.92
C ASN A 392 19.62 13.16 -14.64
N GLU A 393 18.42 13.72 -14.61
CA GLU A 393 17.88 14.39 -13.43
C GLU A 393 17.56 13.37 -12.32
N ALA A 394 17.09 12.17 -12.69
CA ALA A 394 16.89 11.08 -11.74
C ALA A 394 18.20 10.70 -11.05
N LEU A 395 19.30 10.55 -11.80
CA LEU A 395 20.63 10.21 -11.25
C LEU A 395 21.19 11.34 -10.36
N LYS A 396 21.07 12.61 -10.78
CA LYS A 396 21.44 13.76 -9.95
C LYS A 396 20.67 13.79 -8.64
N LEU A 397 19.38 13.49 -8.70
CA LEU A 397 18.53 13.47 -7.52
C LEU A 397 18.93 12.34 -6.56
N PHE A 398 19.31 11.18 -7.09
CA PHE A 398 19.85 10.09 -6.29
C PHE A 398 21.15 10.46 -5.57
N GLU A 399 22.06 11.16 -6.25
CA GLU A 399 23.27 11.67 -5.62
C GLU A 399 22.97 12.67 -4.49
N LEU A 400 21.93 13.51 -4.65
CA LEU A 400 21.47 14.42 -3.61
C LEU A 400 20.86 13.66 -2.43
N LEU A 401 20.09 12.60 -2.67
CA LEU A 401 19.58 11.71 -1.62
C LEU A 401 20.73 11.14 -0.78
N LEU A 402 21.77 10.61 -1.42
CA LEU A 402 22.94 10.08 -0.72
C LEU A 402 23.65 11.16 0.13
N LYS A 403 23.78 12.38 -0.41
CA LYS A 403 24.37 13.53 0.32
C LYS A 403 23.53 14.00 1.51
N SER A 404 22.21 13.79 1.47
CA SER A 404 21.33 14.12 2.60
C SER A 404 21.46 13.17 3.79
N GLY A 405 22.19 12.06 3.64
CA GLY A 405 22.33 11.02 4.65
C GLY A 405 21.17 10.03 4.70
N THR A 406 20.18 10.19 3.84
CA THR A 406 19.05 9.26 3.73
C THR A 406 19.51 7.95 3.10
N GLN A 407 19.24 6.82 3.74
CA GLN A 407 19.62 5.51 3.20
C GLN A 407 18.63 5.08 2.11
N PRO A 408 19.10 4.77 0.89
CA PRO A 408 18.25 4.25 -0.17
C PRO A 408 17.77 2.83 0.15
N ASP A 409 16.58 2.51 -0.30
CA ASP A 409 15.99 1.18 -0.22
C ASP A 409 16.01 0.44 -1.57
N HIS A 410 15.43 -0.76 -1.61
CA HIS A 410 15.31 -1.57 -2.81
C HIS A 410 14.57 -0.83 -3.92
N ILE A 411 13.49 -0.11 -3.60
CA ILE A 411 12.65 0.58 -4.59
C ILE A 411 13.39 1.78 -5.18
N THR A 412 14.19 2.47 -4.38
CA THR A 412 15.06 3.56 -4.84
C THR A 412 16.02 3.05 -5.92
N PHE A 413 16.68 1.91 -5.68
CA PHE A 413 17.59 1.33 -6.66
C PHE A 413 16.90 0.85 -7.93
N VAL A 414 15.69 0.32 -7.86
CA VAL A 414 14.87 0.02 -9.06
C VAL A 414 14.67 1.30 -9.89
N GLY A 415 14.34 2.43 -9.25
CA GLY A 415 14.22 3.72 -9.93
C GLY A 415 15.52 4.16 -10.62
N VAL A 416 16.67 4.03 -9.94
CA VAL A 416 18.00 4.38 -10.46
C VAL A 416 18.40 3.48 -11.63
N LEU A 417 18.23 2.17 -11.49
CA LEU A 417 18.53 1.21 -12.58
C LEU A 417 17.63 1.43 -13.79
N SER A 418 16.35 1.72 -13.56
CA SER A 418 15.40 2.11 -14.62
C SER A 418 15.86 3.39 -15.34
N ALA A 419 16.36 4.39 -14.61
CA ALA A 419 16.93 5.59 -15.22
C ALA A 419 18.14 5.26 -16.10
N CYS A 420 19.03 4.39 -15.64
CA CYS A 420 20.17 3.92 -16.45
C CYS A 420 19.71 3.17 -17.71
N THR A 421 18.68 2.32 -17.58
CA THR A 421 18.08 1.59 -18.71
C THR A 421 17.50 2.55 -19.76
N HIS A 422 16.78 3.57 -19.32
CA HIS A 422 16.17 4.56 -20.22
C HIS A 422 17.19 5.48 -20.90
N ALA A 423 18.37 5.68 -20.29
CA ALA A 423 19.46 6.48 -20.84
C ALA A 423 20.49 5.66 -21.63
N GLY A 424 20.43 4.33 -21.62
CA GLY A 424 21.45 3.47 -22.20
C GLY A 424 22.80 3.51 -21.46
N LEU A 425 22.81 3.89 -20.18
CA LEU A 425 24.02 4.06 -19.36
C LEU A 425 24.44 2.72 -18.73
N VAL A 426 24.98 1.82 -19.55
CA VAL A 426 25.25 0.42 -19.15
C VAL A 426 26.25 0.34 -18.02
N ASP A 427 27.41 0.99 -18.15
CA ASP A 427 28.48 0.88 -17.15
C ASP A 427 28.09 1.51 -15.81
N LYS A 428 27.38 2.65 -15.82
CA LYS A 428 26.80 3.23 -14.61
C LYS A 428 25.75 2.33 -13.97
N GLY A 429 24.90 1.70 -14.79
CA GLY A 429 23.92 0.73 -14.31
C GLY A 429 24.57 -0.44 -13.58
N LEU A 430 25.64 -0.99 -14.13
CA LEU A 430 26.44 -2.05 -13.49
C LEU A 430 27.09 -1.55 -12.19
N GLU A 431 27.65 -0.34 -12.18
CA GLU A 431 28.22 0.25 -10.98
C GLU A 431 27.16 0.38 -9.86
N TYR A 432 25.99 0.93 -10.16
CA TYR A 432 24.90 1.02 -9.19
C TYR A 432 24.39 -0.34 -8.74
N PHE A 433 24.27 -1.30 -9.66
CA PHE A 433 23.85 -2.66 -9.32
C PHE A 433 24.82 -3.31 -8.30
N HIS A 434 26.12 -3.25 -8.52
CA HIS A 434 27.11 -3.77 -7.58
C HIS A 434 27.09 -3.01 -6.24
N SER A 435 26.90 -1.70 -6.29
CA SER A 435 26.87 -0.85 -5.10
C SER A 435 25.74 -1.20 -4.11
N ILE A 436 24.64 -1.80 -4.58
CA ILE A 436 23.52 -2.25 -3.73
C ILE A 436 24.04 -3.13 -2.59
N LYS A 437 24.88 -4.10 -2.90
CA LYS A 437 25.44 -5.03 -1.93
C LYS A 437 26.70 -4.48 -1.27
N GLU A 438 27.62 -3.94 -2.05
CA GLU A 438 28.96 -3.58 -1.59
C GLU A 438 28.98 -2.33 -0.72
N LYS A 439 28.21 -1.28 -1.12
CA LYS A 439 28.21 0.02 -0.41
C LYS A 439 27.02 0.15 0.57
N HIS A 440 25.87 -0.45 0.23
CA HIS A 440 24.64 -0.28 1.01
C HIS A 440 24.23 -1.53 1.81
N GLY A 441 24.91 -2.67 1.65
CA GLY A 441 24.64 -3.89 2.40
C GLY A 441 23.26 -4.52 2.12
N LEU A 442 22.58 -4.09 1.06
CA LEU A 442 21.27 -4.60 0.68
C LEU A 442 21.42 -5.88 -0.16
N LYS A 443 20.45 -6.78 -0.03
CA LYS A 443 20.38 -7.97 -0.91
C LYS A 443 19.72 -7.58 -2.23
N HIS A 444 20.20 -8.10 -3.34
CA HIS A 444 19.54 -7.92 -4.63
C HIS A 444 18.15 -8.59 -4.62
N THR A 445 17.15 -7.90 -5.16
CA THR A 445 15.80 -8.43 -5.39
C THR A 445 15.64 -8.86 -6.85
N ALA A 446 14.58 -9.61 -7.16
CA ALA A 446 14.24 -9.99 -8.54
C ALA A 446 14.13 -8.77 -9.46
N ASP A 447 13.53 -7.67 -8.95
CA ASP A 447 13.39 -6.43 -9.71
C ASP A 447 14.73 -5.79 -10.10
N HIS A 448 15.74 -5.83 -9.21
CA HIS A 448 17.08 -5.34 -9.52
C HIS A 448 17.71 -6.16 -10.66
N TYR A 449 17.56 -7.49 -10.60
CA TYR A 449 18.01 -8.37 -11.68
C TYR A 449 17.27 -8.11 -13.00
N ALA A 450 15.95 -7.95 -12.94
CA ALA A 450 15.16 -7.64 -14.14
C ALA A 450 15.60 -6.32 -14.80
N CYS A 451 15.84 -5.26 -13.99
CA CYS A 451 16.32 -3.97 -14.50
C CYS A 451 17.70 -4.06 -15.15
N ILE A 452 18.65 -4.77 -14.52
CA ILE A 452 20.01 -4.86 -15.10
C ILE A 452 20.02 -5.75 -16.36
N ILE A 453 19.22 -6.81 -16.38
CA ILE A 453 19.06 -7.65 -17.57
C ILE A 453 18.39 -6.87 -18.72
N ASP A 454 17.36 -6.05 -18.44
CA ASP A 454 16.75 -5.17 -19.46
C ASP A 454 17.79 -4.20 -20.04
N LEU A 455 18.63 -3.59 -19.20
CA LEU A 455 19.70 -2.68 -19.62
C LEU A 455 20.72 -3.39 -20.53
N LEU A 456 21.23 -4.53 -20.10
CA LEU A 456 22.24 -5.31 -20.84
C LEU A 456 21.66 -5.86 -22.16
N ALA A 457 20.45 -6.40 -22.11
CA ALA A 457 19.78 -6.96 -23.28
C ALA A 457 19.47 -5.90 -24.34
N ARG A 458 19.04 -4.69 -23.94
CA ARG A 458 18.86 -3.54 -24.86
C ARG A 458 20.16 -3.07 -25.47
N ALA A 459 21.27 -3.15 -24.73
CA ALA A 459 22.61 -2.81 -25.22
C ALA A 459 23.26 -3.93 -26.05
N GLY A 460 22.62 -5.10 -26.17
CA GLY A 460 23.18 -6.26 -26.88
C GLY A 460 24.30 -7.02 -26.14
N ARG A 461 24.52 -6.71 -24.85
CA ARG A 461 25.57 -7.36 -24.01
C ARG A 461 25.01 -8.66 -23.39
N PHE A 462 24.61 -9.60 -24.26
CA PHE A 462 23.92 -10.84 -23.84
C PHE A 462 24.79 -11.76 -22.99
N GLY A 463 26.10 -11.90 -23.31
CA GLY A 463 26.98 -12.75 -22.51
C GLY A 463 27.10 -12.32 -21.05
N GLU A 464 27.06 -11.00 -20.78
CA GLU A 464 27.06 -10.49 -19.42
C GLU A 464 25.69 -10.71 -18.75
N ALA A 465 24.60 -10.56 -19.51
CA ALA A 465 23.26 -10.85 -19.02
C ALA A 465 23.14 -12.32 -18.58
N GLU A 466 23.59 -13.27 -19.41
CA GLU A 466 23.62 -14.71 -19.09
C GLU A 466 24.48 -15.02 -17.86
N ASN A 467 25.69 -14.44 -17.78
CA ASN A 467 26.56 -14.61 -16.61
C ASN A 467 25.90 -14.11 -15.30
N ILE A 468 25.12 -13.02 -15.36
CA ILE A 468 24.39 -12.54 -14.19
C ILE A 468 23.22 -13.48 -13.85
N ILE A 469 22.49 -14.00 -14.85
CA ILE A 469 21.40 -14.95 -14.66
C ILE A 469 21.90 -16.24 -14.00
N ASP A 470 23.01 -16.78 -14.50
CA ASP A 470 23.60 -18.03 -14.01
C ASP A 470 24.14 -17.92 -12.57
N LYS A 471 24.56 -16.72 -12.15
CA LYS A 471 25.07 -16.44 -10.79
C LYS A 471 23.98 -15.94 -9.82
N MET A 472 22.75 -15.79 -10.28
CA MET A 472 21.65 -15.29 -9.48
C MET A 472 21.27 -16.28 -8.37
N PRO A 473 21.13 -15.84 -7.09
CA PRO A 473 20.85 -16.75 -5.96
C PRO A 473 19.39 -17.22 -5.89
N MET A 474 18.54 -16.75 -6.80
CA MET A 474 17.10 -17.06 -6.85
C MET A 474 16.71 -17.46 -8.27
N LYS A 475 15.57 -18.13 -8.43
CA LYS A 475 15.06 -18.46 -9.77
C LYS A 475 14.66 -17.18 -10.51
N PRO A 476 15.07 -17.00 -11.79
CA PRO A 476 14.61 -15.90 -12.62
C PRO A 476 13.08 -15.89 -12.75
N ASP A 477 12.49 -14.71 -12.62
CA ASP A 477 11.05 -14.51 -12.71
C ASP A 477 10.60 -14.15 -14.14
N LYS A 478 9.31 -13.98 -14.32
CA LYS A 478 8.71 -13.60 -15.60
C LYS A 478 9.18 -12.24 -16.12
N PHE A 479 9.47 -11.28 -15.25
CA PHE A 479 9.88 -9.93 -15.64
C PHE A 479 11.30 -9.95 -16.24
N LEU A 480 12.18 -10.73 -15.63
CA LEU A 480 13.53 -10.92 -16.13
C LEU A 480 13.53 -11.56 -17.52
N TRP A 481 12.81 -12.68 -17.69
CA TRP A 481 12.75 -13.36 -18.98
C TRP A 481 12.06 -12.51 -20.07
N ALA A 482 11.02 -11.76 -19.71
CA ALA A 482 10.37 -10.84 -20.64
C ALA A 482 11.31 -9.69 -21.08
N SER A 483 12.13 -9.17 -20.18
CA SER A 483 13.17 -8.17 -20.50
C SER A 483 14.22 -8.73 -21.46
N LEU A 484 14.70 -9.94 -21.21
CA LEU A 484 15.65 -10.62 -22.07
C LEU A 484 15.07 -10.87 -23.47
N LEU A 485 13.83 -11.38 -23.54
CA LEU A 485 13.10 -11.61 -24.80
C LEU A 485 12.90 -10.31 -25.57
N GLY A 486 12.63 -9.20 -24.86
CA GLY A 486 12.53 -7.86 -25.45
C GLY A 486 13.82 -7.38 -26.09
N GLY A 487 14.98 -7.60 -25.45
CA GLY A 487 16.30 -7.31 -25.98
C GLY A 487 16.66 -8.20 -27.18
N CYS A 488 16.33 -9.48 -27.10
CA CYS A 488 16.54 -10.41 -28.23
C CYS A 488 15.78 -9.97 -29.49
N ARG A 489 14.59 -9.35 -29.33
CA ARG A 489 13.85 -8.79 -30.46
C ARG A 489 14.59 -7.63 -31.13
N ILE A 490 15.25 -6.76 -30.34
CA ILE A 490 15.99 -5.60 -30.86
C ILE A 490 17.20 -6.06 -31.66
N HIS A 491 17.96 -7.04 -31.13
CA HIS A 491 19.22 -7.51 -31.70
C HIS A 491 19.09 -8.78 -32.54
N ARG A 492 17.86 -9.28 -32.77
CA ARG A 492 17.59 -10.50 -33.59
C ARG A 492 18.31 -11.75 -33.10
N ASN A 493 18.49 -11.88 -31.78
CA ASN A 493 19.13 -13.08 -31.21
C ASN A 493 18.06 -14.18 -31.05
N LEU A 494 18.03 -15.11 -32.02
CA LEU A 494 17.03 -16.16 -32.12
C LEU A 494 17.18 -17.24 -31.03
N GLU A 495 18.41 -17.63 -30.75
CA GLU A 495 18.69 -18.73 -29.81
C GLU A 495 18.25 -18.34 -28.38
N LEU A 496 18.70 -17.19 -27.94
CA LEU A 496 18.38 -16.71 -26.61
C LEU A 496 16.89 -16.32 -26.49
N ALA A 497 16.27 -15.85 -27.59
CA ALA A 497 14.84 -15.57 -27.64
C ALA A 497 14.01 -16.84 -27.42
N LYS A 498 14.40 -17.95 -28.03
CA LYS A 498 13.74 -19.25 -27.85
C LYS A 498 13.84 -19.72 -26.39
N ARG A 499 15.06 -19.70 -25.81
CA ARG A 499 15.28 -20.05 -24.40
C ARG A 499 14.45 -19.19 -23.44
N ALA A 500 14.40 -17.87 -23.65
CA ALA A 500 13.63 -16.94 -22.83
C ALA A 500 12.13 -17.18 -22.95
N ALA A 501 11.63 -17.47 -24.17
CA ALA A 501 10.23 -17.77 -24.40
C ALA A 501 9.81 -19.11 -23.78
N GLU A 502 10.64 -20.15 -23.88
CA GLU A 502 10.41 -21.45 -23.24
C GLU A 502 10.25 -21.29 -21.72
N ALA A 503 11.15 -20.55 -21.07
CA ALA A 503 11.05 -20.24 -19.64
C ALA A 503 9.76 -19.45 -19.29
N LEU A 504 9.34 -18.51 -20.14
CA LEU A 504 8.09 -17.78 -19.95
C LEU A 504 6.85 -18.67 -20.13
N PHE A 505 6.87 -19.63 -21.07
CA PHE A 505 5.79 -20.58 -21.26
C PHE A 505 5.62 -21.55 -20.07
N GLU A 506 6.70 -21.83 -19.34
CA GLU A 506 6.63 -22.60 -18.11
C GLU A 506 6.01 -21.78 -16.96
N ILE A 507 6.33 -20.48 -16.87
CA ILE A 507 5.86 -19.60 -15.80
C ILE A 507 4.44 -19.10 -16.05
N GLU A 508 4.15 -18.62 -17.26
CA GLU A 508 2.88 -18.04 -17.66
C GLU A 508 2.45 -18.57 -19.06
N PRO A 509 1.94 -19.80 -19.16
CA PRO A 509 1.58 -20.42 -20.44
C PRO A 509 0.44 -19.71 -21.17
N GLU A 510 -0.35 -18.90 -20.49
CA GLU A 510 -1.49 -18.15 -21.03
C GLU A 510 -1.18 -16.69 -21.37
N ASN A 511 0.08 -16.26 -21.25
CA ASN A 511 0.45 -14.87 -21.53
C ASN A 511 0.62 -14.62 -23.05
N PRO A 512 -0.29 -13.88 -23.70
CA PRO A 512 -0.25 -13.65 -25.14
C PRO A 512 0.99 -12.88 -25.60
N ALA A 513 1.60 -12.05 -24.72
CA ALA A 513 2.74 -11.24 -25.08
C ALA A 513 3.97 -12.10 -25.45
N THR A 514 4.17 -13.24 -24.80
CA THR A 514 5.26 -14.17 -25.11
C THR A 514 5.13 -14.76 -26.51
N TYR A 515 3.93 -15.29 -26.86
CA TYR A 515 3.65 -15.84 -28.19
C TYR A 515 3.83 -14.80 -29.27
N VAL A 516 3.27 -13.62 -29.10
CA VAL A 516 3.33 -12.53 -30.09
C VAL A 516 4.78 -12.06 -30.27
N THR A 517 5.55 -11.89 -29.18
CA THR A 517 6.93 -11.42 -29.28
C THR A 517 7.83 -12.44 -29.98
N LEU A 518 7.70 -13.73 -29.62
CA LEU A 518 8.47 -14.80 -30.26
C LEU A 518 8.10 -14.96 -31.76
N ALA A 519 6.78 -14.94 -32.08
CA ALA A 519 6.32 -14.97 -33.46
C ALA A 519 6.87 -13.79 -34.26
N ASN A 520 6.94 -12.60 -33.67
CA ASN A 520 7.51 -11.41 -34.32
C ASN A 520 9.03 -11.55 -34.55
N ILE A 521 9.74 -12.13 -33.60
CA ILE A 521 11.19 -12.40 -33.77
C ILE A 521 11.42 -13.37 -34.94
N TYR A 522 10.64 -14.46 -35.01
CA TYR A 522 10.74 -15.40 -36.15
C TYR A 522 10.33 -14.76 -37.47
N ALA A 523 9.30 -13.93 -37.48
CA ALA A 523 8.85 -13.21 -38.69
C ALA A 523 9.93 -12.26 -39.22
N THR A 524 10.60 -11.50 -38.36
CA THR A 524 11.74 -10.64 -38.77
C THR A 524 12.94 -11.40 -39.26
N ALA A 525 13.09 -12.68 -38.92
CA ALA A 525 14.10 -13.58 -39.41
C ALA A 525 13.66 -14.34 -40.67
N GLY A 526 12.46 -14.11 -41.20
CA GLY A 526 11.90 -14.83 -42.35
C GLY A 526 11.46 -16.28 -42.07
N MET A 527 11.40 -16.71 -40.81
CA MET A 527 11.12 -18.09 -40.41
C MET A 527 9.58 -18.33 -40.29
N TRP A 528 8.86 -18.16 -41.39
CA TRP A 528 7.40 -18.24 -41.42
C TRP A 528 6.81 -19.57 -40.91
N GLY A 529 7.54 -20.69 -41.09
CA GLY A 529 7.13 -21.98 -40.52
C GLY A 529 7.10 -22.00 -39.02
N GLU A 530 8.05 -21.34 -38.33
CA GLU A 530 8.09 -21.22 -36.88
C GLU A 530 7.00 -20.22 -36.39
N VAL A 531 6.76 -19.15 -37.14
CA VAL A 531 5.64 -18.23 -36.86
C VAL A 531 4.30 -18.97 -36.81
N ALA A 532 4.05 -19.82 -37.83
CA ALA A 532 2.82 -20.63 -37.88
C ALA A 532 2.71 -21.59 -36.70
N LYS A 533 3.79 -22.25 -36.29
CA LYS A 533 3.81 -23.14 -35.12
C LYS A 533 3.47 -22.37 -33.81
N VAL A 534 4.11 -21.23 -33.58
CA VAL A 534 3.88 -20.43 -32.38
C VAL A 534 2.43 -19.89 -32.34
N ARG A 535 1.90 -19.44 -33.48
CA ARG A 535 0.49 -18.99 -33.57
C ARG A 535 -0.48 -20.13 -33.32
N LYS A 536 -0.25 -21.29 -33.91
CA LYS A 536 -1.07 -22.47 -33.67
C LYS A 536 -1.04 -22.88 -32.20
N ALA A 537 0.13 -22.90 -31.55
CA ALA A 537 0.25 -23.19 -30.13
C ALA A 537 -0.51 -22.19 -29.25
N MET A 538 -0.59 -20.93 -29.66
CA MET A 538 -1.38 -19.90 -29.00
C MET A 538 -2.89 -20.18 -29.14
N ASP A 539 -3.34 -20.52 -30.34
CA ASP A 539 -4.74 -20.85 -30.64
C ASP A 539 -5.18 -22.15 -29.94
N ASP A 540 -4.35 -23.19 -29.98
CA ASP A 540 -4.61 -24.49 -29.31
C ASP A 540 -4.78 -24.36 -27.80
N LYS A 541 -4.16 -23.35 -27.17
CA LYS A 541 -4.32 -23.01 -25.75
C LYS A 541 -5.44 -22.00 -25.48
N GLY A 542 -6.16 -21.56 -26.50
CA GLY A 542 -7.23 -20.56 -26.36
C GLY A 542 -6.76 -19.17 -25.91
N VAL A 543 -5.46 -18.86 -26.12
CA VAL A 543 -4.88 -17.58 -25.70
C VAL A 543 -5.23 -16.49 -26.70
N VAL A 544 -5.97 -15.48 -26.25
CA VAL A 544 -6.43 -14.38 -27.10
C VAL A 544 -5.52 -13.16 -26.94
N LYS A 545 -5.06 -12.61 -28.06
CA LYS A 545 -4.27 -11.37 -28.08
C LYS A 545 -5.15 -10.19 -27.66
N LYS A 546 -4.72 -9.47 -26.62
CA LYS A 546 -5.34 -8.19 -26.28
C LYS A 546 -5.05 -7.16 -27.36
N PRO A 547 -6.05 -6.46 -27.92
CA PRO A 547 -5.81 -5.44 -28.93
C PRO A 547 -5.06 -4.24 -28.36
N GLY A 548 -4.32 -3.56 -29.20
CA GLY A 548 -3.68 -2.29 -28.87
C GLY A 548 -4.74 -1.21 -28.71
N LEU A 549 -4.92 -0.73 -27.47
CA LEU A 549 -5.86 0.30 -27.09
C LEU A 549 -5.10 1.58 -26.75
N SER A 550 -5.54 2.69 -27.35
CA SER A 550 -5.11 4.03 -26.93
C SER A 550 -6.31 4.84 -26.46
N TRP A 551 -6.12 5.69 -25.48
CA TRP A 551 -7.20 6.56 -25.00
C TRP A 551 -6.70 7.96 -24.67
N ILE A 552 -7.64 8.89 -24.70
CA ILE A 552 -7.45 10.29 -24.30
C ILE A 552 -8.64 10.71 -23.45
N GLU A 553 -8.40 11.50 -22.44
CA GLU A 553 -9.45 12.10 -21.62
C GLU A 553 -9.67 13.56 -22.04
N ILE A 554 -10.89 13.88 -22.47
CA ILE A 554 -11.29 15.24 -22.84
C ILE A 554 -12.59 15.58 -22.12
N LYS A 555 -12.63 16.69 -21.39
CA LYS A 555 -13.80 17.15 -20.60
C LYS A 555 -14.30 16.08 -19.60
N ARG A 556 -13.38 15.29 -19.03
CA ARG A 556 -13.67 14.18 -18.10
C ARG A 556 -14.35 12.97 -18.73
N GLU A 557 -14.38 12.90 -20.05
CA GLU A 557 -14.84 11.72 -20.79
C GLU A 557 -13.63 11.00 -21.37
N LYS A 558 -13.58 9.68 -21.15
CA LYS A 558 -12.54 8.81 -21.71
C LYS A 558 -12.97 8.38 -23.10
N HIS A 559 -12.17 8.73 -24.10
CA HIS A 559 -12.35 8.30 -25.48
C HIS A 559 -11.31 7.23 -25.82
N GLU A 560 -11.78 6.06 -26.21
CA GLU A 560 -10.95 4.89 -26.50
C GLU A 560 -10.89 4.63 -28.00
N PHE A 561 -9.72 4.19 -28.47
CA PHE A 561 -9.47 3.92 -29.88
C PHE A 561 -8.74 2.59 -30.05
N LEU A 562 -9.22 1.75 -30.92
CA LEU A 562 -8.56 0.55 -31.42
C LEU A 562 -7.97 0.81 -32.79
N VAL A 563 -7.11 -0.09 -33.28
CA VAL A 563 -6.56 0.02 -34.63
C VAL A 563 -7.70 -0.04 -35.65
N GLY A 564 -7.77 0.97 -36.54
CA GLY A 564 -8.79 1.04 -37.56
C GLY A 564 -10.23 1.29 -37.06
N ASP A 565 -10.39 1.73 -35.82
CA ASP A 565 -11.70 1.95 -35.21
C ASP A 565 -12.50 3.03 -35.92
N LYS A 566 -13.74 2.70 -36.24
CA LYS A 566 -14.74 3.59 -36.85
C LYS A 566 -15.98 3.79 -35.97
N SER A 567 -15.98 3.26 -34.74
CA SER A 567 -17.14 3.29 -33.84
C SER A 567 -17.36 4.65 -33.18
N HIS A 568 -16.30 5.48 -33.10
CA HIS A 568 -16.35 6.75 -32.41
C HIS A 568 -17.27 7.75 -33.17
N PRO A 569 -18.14 8.53 -32.48
CA PRO A 569 -19.08 9.49 -33.14
C PRO A 569 -18.42 10.46 -34.09
N LYS A 570 -17.18 10.88 -33.87
CA LYS A 570 -16.38 11.77 -34.74
C LYS A 570 -15.42 11.00 -35.65
N SER A 571 -15.65 9.72 -35.90
CA SER A 571 -14.77 8.89 -36.72
C SER A 571 -14.45 9.49 -38.09
N HIS A 572 -15.47 10.04 -38.76
CA HIS A 572 -15.31 10.66 -40.06
C HIS A 572 -14.34 11.87 -40.05
N ASP A 573 -14.51 12.76 -39.05
CA ASP A 573 -13.65 13.94 -38.90
C ASP A 573 -12.20 13.53 -38.58
N ILE A 574 -12.03 12.53 -37.71
CA ILE A 574 -10.73 11.99 -37.32
C ILE A 574 -9.99 11.41 -38.52
N HIS A 575 -10.67 10.60 -39.34
CA HIS A 575 -10.06 9.96 -40.52
C HIS A 575 -9.71 10.98 -41.60
N ASN A 576 -10.59 11.99 -41.86
CA ASN A 576 -10.31 13.05 -42.78
C ASN A 576 -9.09 13.88 -42.36
N PHE A 577 -9.07 14.28 -41.09
CA PHE A 577 -7.93 15.02 -40.52
C PHE A 577 -6.61 14.24 -40.60
N LEU A 578 -6.62 12.93 -40.30
CA LEU A 578 -5.45 12.07 -40.42
C LEU A 578 -5.00 11.93 -41.90
N GLY A 579 -5.93 11.89 -42.84
CA GLY A 579 -5.62 11.86 -44.27
C GLY A 579 -4.86 13.13 -44.73
N GLU A 580 -5.34 14.32 -44.29
CA GLU A 580 -4.65 15.57 -44.57
C GLU A 580 -3.29 15.66 -43.90
N LEU A 581 -3.22 15.21 -42.62
CA LEU A 581 -2.00 15.21 -41.84
C LEU A 581 -0.95 14.27 -42.44
N SER A 582 -1.38 13.11 -42.95
CA SER A 582 -0.52 12.14 -43.63
C SER A 582 0.15 12.71 -44.87
N LYS A 583 -0.59 13.51 -45.69
CA LYS A 583 -0.03 14.22 -46.83
C LYS A 583 1.04 15.22 -46.40
N GLN A 584 0.74 16.05 -45.40
CA GLN A 584 1.68 17.05 -44.88
C GLN A 584 2.93 16.39 -44.25
N MET A 585 2.79 15.23 -43.58
CA MET A 585 3.92 14.47 -43.06
C MET A 585 4.82 13.93 -44.19
N LYS A 586 4.22 13.33 -45.24
CA LYS A 586 4.95 12.83 -46.43
C LYS A 586 5.70 13.95 -47.14
N GLU A 587 5.09 15.12 -47.30
CA GLU A 587 5.72 16.33 -47.89
C GLU A 587 6.95 16.78 -47.05
N LYS A 588 6.93 16.58 -45.75
CA LYS A 588 8.03 16.90 -44.83
C LYS A 588 9.04 15.76 -44.65
N GLY A 589 8.94 14.69 -45.46
CA GLY A 589 9.90 13.57 -45.49
C GLY A 589 9.58 12.39 -44.56
N TYR A 590 8.36 12.29 -44.03
CA TYR A 590 7.94 11.09 -43.31
C TYR A 590 7.73 9.95 -44.30
N VAL A 591 8.37 8.82 -43.98
CA VAL A 591 8.18 7.54 -44.68
C VAL A 591 7.65 6.52 -43.68
N PRO A 592 6.47 5.91 -43.91
CA PRO A 592 5.96 4.85 -43.03
C PRO A 592 6.93 3.66 -42.96
N ASP A 593 7.21 3.17 -41.74
CA ASP A 593 8.07 2.01 -41.56
C ASP A 593 7.23 0.73 -41.55
N THR A 594 7.07 0.12 -42.71
CA THR A 594 6.29 -1.10 -42.95
C THR A 594 6.96 -2.38 -42.41
N ASN A 595 8.26 -2.34 -42.06
CA ASN A 595 9.01 -3.49 -41.56
C ASN A 595 8.43 -4.09 -40.28
N PHE A 596 7.65 -3.32 -39.54
CA PHE A 596 7.01 -3.76 -38.29
C PHE A 596 5.56 -4.25 -38.48
N VAL A 597 5.02 -4.20 -39.73
CA VAL A 597 3.73 -4.80 -40.05
C VAL A 597 3.98 -6.25 -40.50
N LEU A 598 3.93 -7.15 -39.51
CA LEU A 598 4.26 -8.57 -39.65
C LEU A 598 3.07 -9.39 -40.17
N HIS A 599 2.32 -8.83 -41.15
CA HIS A 599 1.30 -9.52 -41.90
C HIS A 599 1.77 -9.69 -43.33
N ASP A 600 1.47 -10.86 -43.90
CA ASP A 600 1.75 -11.17 -45.30
C ASP A 600 0.69 -10.54 -46.20
N VAL A 601 0.82 -9.20 -46.36
CA VAL A 601 -0.10 -8.34 -47.16
C VAL A 601 0.75 -7.38 -47.99
N GLU A 602 0.17 -6.83 -49.07
CA GLU A 602 0.82 -5.86 -49.95
C GLU A 602 1.25 -4.59 -49.21
N GLU A 603 2.30 -3.93 -49.68
CA GLU A 603 2.89 -2.74 -49.06
C GLU A 603 1.86 -1.62 -48.84
N GLU A 604 0.98 -1.37 -49.80
CA GLU A 604 -0.10 -0.38 -49.66
C GLU A 604 -1.04 -0.69 -48.49
N GLN A 605 -1.38 -1.96 -48.31
CA GLN A 605 -2.24 -2.38 -47.19
C GLN A 605 -1.51 -2.25 -45.87
N LYS A 606 -0.17 -2.48 -45.83
CA LYS A 606 0.66 -2.24 -44.64
C LYS A 606 0.68 -0.76 -44.25
N GLU A 607 0.89 0.15 -45.25
CA GLU A 607 0.84 1.60 -45.04
C GLU A 607 -0.53 2.04 -44.52
N GLN A 608 -1.61 1.50 -45.07
CA GLN A 608 -2.97 1.83 -44.69
C GLN A 608 -3.22 1.39 -43.24
N ASN A 609 -2.77 0.19 -42.85
CA ASN A 609 -2.90 -0.28 -41.48
C ASN A 609 -2.12 0.61 -40.49
N LEU A 610 -0.92 1.07 -40.84
CA LEU A 610 -0.12 1.97 -40.02
C LEU A 610 -0.76 3.35 -39.89
N SER A 611 -1.45 3.84 -40.93
CA SER A 611 -2.07 5.17 -40.93
C SER A 611 -3.14 5.32 -39.86
N TYR A 612 -3.82 4.23 -39.49
CA TYR A 612 -4.95 4.23 -38.53
C TYR A 612 -4.64 3.46 -37.22
N HIS A 613 -3.40 3.48 -36.80
CA HIS A 613 -3.05 2.97 -35.47
C HIS A 613 -3.74 3.77 -34.37
N SER A 614 -4.09 3.10 -33.29
CA SER A 614 -4.87 3.68 -32.18
C SER A 614 -4.28 4.96 -31.61
N GLU A 615 -2.93 5.07 -31.56
CA GLU A 615 -2.24 6.29 -31.10
C GLU A 615 -2.50 7.48 -32.01
N LYS A 616 -2.43 7.27 -33.34
CA LYS A 616 -2.64 8.32 -34.32
C LYS A 616 -4.10 8.80 -34.29
N LEU A 617 -5.06 7.87 -34.11
CA LEU A 617 -6.48 8.20 -33.96
C LEU A 617 -6.71 9.04 -32.68
N ALA A 618 -6.16 8.63 -31.56
CA ALA A 618 -6.28 9.35 -30.29
C ALA A 618 -5.63 10.75 -30.35
N VAL A 619 -4.45 10.86 -30.95
CA VAL A 619 -3.78 12.16 -31.16
C VAL A 619 -4.61 13.09 -32.07
N ALA A 620 -5.12 12.59 -33.20
CA ALA A 620 -5.94 13.35 -34.10
C ALA A 620 -7.21 13.83 -33.42
N PHE A 621 -7.91 12.97 -32.72
CA PHE A 621 -9.09 13.36 -31.93
C PHE A 621 -8.76 14.43 -30.90
N GLY A 622 -7.64 14.31 -30.19
CA GLY A 622 -7.17 15.33 -29.26
C GLY A 622 -6.96 16.70 -29.91
N ILE A 623 -6.35 16.70 -31.11
CA ILE A 623 -6.09 17.94 -31.84
C ILE A 623 -7.38 18.61 -32.28
N ILE A 624 -8.33 17.88 -32.87
CA ILE A 624 -9.60 18.46 -33.35
C ILE A 624 -10.58 18.84 -32.26
N SER A 625 -10.43 18.27 -31.06
CA SER A 625 -11.38 18.43 -29.95
C SER A 625 -10.95 19.41 -28.87
N THR A 626 -9.72 19.96 -28.98
CA THR A 626 -9.15 20.89 -27.99
C THR A 626 -8.63 22.17 -28.65
N PRO A 627 -8.65 23.31 -27.94
CA PRO A 627 -8.14 24.57 -28.49
C PRO A 627 -6.67 24.49 -28.92
N PRO A 628 -6.23 25.32 -29.88
CA PRO A 628 -4.81 25.45 -30.24
C PRO A 628 -3.93 25.72 -29.01
N GLY A 629 -2.70 25.20 -29.01
CA GLY A 629 -1.74 25.34 -27.90
C GLY A 629 -1.99 24.43 -26.71
N THR A 630 -3.13 23.74 -26.61
CA THR A 630 -3.37 22.75 -25.53
C THR A 630 -2.48 21.52 -25.72
N THR A 631 -1.83 21.07 -24.63
CA THR A 631 -1.07 19.83 -24.66
C THR A 631 -2.00 18.63 -24.84
N ILE A 632 -1.67 17.73 -25.77
CA ILE A 632 -2.40 16.49 -26.02
C ILE A 632 -1.78 15.38 -25.19
N ARG A 633 -2.59 14.65 -24.40
CA ARG A 633 -2.11 13.51 -23.61
C ARG A 633 -2.84 12.24 -24.04
N VAL A 634 -2.08 11.28 -24.55
CA VAL A 634 -2.57 9.96 -24.99
C VAL A 634 -1.96 8.88 -24.15
N PHE A 635 -2.75 7.89 -23.78
CA PHE A 635 -2.34 6.71 -23.03
C PHE A 635 -2.50 5.49 -23.91
N LYS A 636 -1.57 4.54 -23.77
CA LYS A 636 -1.59 3.28 -24.50
C LYS A 636 -1.29 2.09 -23.58
N ASN A 637 -2.04 1.01 -23.77
CA ASN A 637 -1.87 -0.23 -22.99
C ASN A 637 -0.65 -1.07 -23.44
N LEU A 638 -0.09 -0.80 -24.61
CA LEU A 638 1.08 -1.45 -25.18
C LEU A 638 2.18 -0.43 -25.41
N ARG A 639 3.40 -0.91 -25.72
CA ARG A 639 4.49 -0.04 -26.16
C ARG A 639 4.15 0.62 -27.49
N THR A 640 4.52 1.89 -27.65
CA THR A 640 4.35 2.64 -28.89
C THR A 640 5.26 2.03 -29.98
N CYS A 641 4.76 1.80 -31.19
CA CYS A 641 5.57 1.27 -32.28
C CYS A 641 6.49 2.34 -32.89
N VAL A 642 7.56 1.93 -33.58
CA VAL A 642 8.55 2.83 -34.18
C VAL A 642 7.89 3.81 -35.14
N ASP A 643 6.99 3.33 -35.98
CA ASP A 643 6.26 4.16 -36.93
C ASP A 643 5.39 5.22 -36.27
N CYS A 644 4.57 4.84 -35.24
CA CYS A 644 3.78 5.82 -34.49
C CYS A 644 4.66 6.85 -33.78
N HIS A 645 5.79 6.41 -33.20
CA HIS A 645 6.74 7.31 -32.55
C HIS A 645 7.28 8.35 -33.54
N THR A 646 7.73 7.91 -34.72
CA THR A 646 8.21 8.78 -35.80
C THR A 646 7.10 9.70 -36.31
N ALA A 647 5.90 9.17 -36.61
CA ALA A 647 4.75 9.94 -37.04
C ALA A 647 4.38 11.05 -36.05
N ILE A 648 4.33 10.77 -34.76
CA ILE A 648 3.97 11.75 -33.75
C ILE A 648 5.02 12.87 -33.63
N LYS A 649 6.32 12.59 -33.87
CA LYS A 649 7.34 13.65 -34.00
C LYS A 649 6.98 14.62 -35.13
N PHE A 650 6.65 14.11 -36.33
CA PHE A 650 6.21 14.95 -37.44
C PHE A 650 4.91 15.72 -37.14
N ILE A 651 3.93 15.03 -36.51
CA ILE A 651 2.68 15.67 -36.11
C ILE A 651 2.94 16.83 -35.15
N SER A 652 3.76 16.64 -34.11
CA SER A 652 4.06 17.69 -33.13
C SER A 652 4.66 18.95 -33.80
N LYS A 653 5.53 18.76 -34.79
CA LYS A 653 6.14 19.83 -35.57
C LYS A 653 5.15 20.51 -36.51
N ILE A 654 4.21 19.75 -37.08
CA ILE A 654 3.21 20.29 -38.02
C ILE A 654 2.18 21.16 -37.30
N VAL A 655 1.64 20.62 -36.19
CA VAL A 655 0.57 21.29 -35.45
C VAL A 655 1.08 22.27 -34.39
N GLN A 656 2.39 22.36 -34.20
CA GLN A 656 3.07 23.19 -33.19
C GLN A 656 2.47 23.03 -31.79
N ARG A 657 2.27 21.76 -31.40
CA ARG A 657 1.68 21.41 -30.11
C ARG A 657 2.53 20.32 -29.40
N LYS A 658 2.63 20.46 -28.12
CA LYS A 658 3.19 19.42 -27.27
C LYS A 658 2.26 18.22 -27.22
N ILE A 659 2.77 17.04 -27.54
CA ILE A 659 2.06 15.76 -27.48
C ILE A 659 2.77 14.88 -26.48
N ILE A 660 2.06 14.34 -25.52
CA ILE A 660 2.58 13.43 -24.51
C ILE A 660 1.90 12.09 -24.74
N VAL A 661 2.70 11.05 -24.96
CA VAL A 661 2.21 9.67 -25.05
C VAL A 661 2.79 8.89 -23.91
N ARG A 662 1.92 8.33 -23.06
CA ARG A 662 2.30 7.35 -22.05
C ARG A 662 2.02 5.96 -22.59
N ASP A 663 3.06 5.18 -22.77
CA ASP A 663 2.96 3.77 -23.11
C ASP A 663 3.13 2.86 -21.87
N SER A 664 3.19 1.56 -22.05
CA SER A 664 3.36 0.61 -20.95
C SER A 664 4.67 0.80 -20.15
N ASN A 665 5.67 1.49 -20.71
CA ASN A 665 7.00 1.59 -20.12
C ASN A 665 7.33 2.98 -19.59
N ARG A 666 6.98 4.05 -20.36
CA ARG A 666 7.38 5.42 -20.04
C ARG A 666 6.52 6.47 -20.74
N PHE A 667 6.83 7.74 -20.44
CA PHE A 667 6.31 8.90 -21.17
C PHE A 667 7.23 9.30 -22.32
N HIS A 668 6.62 9.67 -23.44
CA HIS A 668 7.24 10.27 -24.60
C HIS A 668 6.71 11.69 -24.76
N TYR A 669 7.57 12.68 -24.65
CA TYR A 669 7.23 14.09 -24.84
C TYR A 669 7.68 14.52 -26.22
N PHE A 670 6.71 14.74 -27.09
CA PHE A 670 6.94 15.20 -28.47
C PHE A 670 6.72 16.71 -28.55
N GLU A 671 7.74 17.41 -28.97
CA GLU A 671 7.74 18.87 -29.15
C GLU A 671 8.68 19.24 -30.28
N ASP A 672 8.22 20.12 -31.20
CA ASP A 672 9.00 20.61 -32.33
C ASP A 672 9.72 19.51 -33.16
N GLY A 673 9.10 18.36 -33.32
CA GLY A 673 9.66 17.24 -34.10
C GLY A 673 10.70 16.40 -33.37
N SER A 674 10.93 16.65 -32.11
CA SER A 674 11.81 15.86 -31.24
C SER A 674 11.03 15.05 -30.20
N CYS A 675 11.66 14.03 -29.62
CA CYS A 675 11.10 13.29 -28.48
C CYS A 675 12.10 13.27 -27.34
N SER A 676 11.60 13.40 -26.11
CA SER A 676 12.43 13.35 -24.89
C SER A 676 13.22 12.05 -24.70
N CYS A 677 12.84 10.96 -25.37
CA CYS A 677 13.53 9.68 -25.30
C CYS A 677 14.83 9.62 -26.11
N GLY A 678 15.13 10.64 -26.94
CA GLY A 678 16.30 10.63 -27.81
C GLY A 678 16.36 9.45 -28.78
N ASP A 679 15.17 8.89 -29.13
CA ASP A 679 15.01 7.69 -29.98
C ASP A 679 15.63 6.41 -29.38
N TYR A 680 16.01 6.43 -28.11
CA TYR A 680 16.45 5.24 -27.36
C TYR A 680 15.28 4.72 -26.49
N TRP A 681 14.59 3.69 -27.01
CA TRP A 681 13.35 3.21 -26.35
C TRP A 681 12.98 1.76 -26.72
#